data_70035ff05eb6e5259fcd1b62fc050d59
#
_entry.id   70035ff05eb6e5259fcd1b62fc050d59
#
_cell.length_a   1.000
_cell.length_b   1.000
_cell.length_c   1.000
_cell.angle_alpha   90.00
_cell.angle_beta   90.00
_cell.angle_gamma   90.00
#
_symmetry.space_group_name_H-M   'P 1'
#
loop_
_entity.id
_entity.type
_entity.pdbx_description
1 polymer ?
#
loop_
_entity_poly.entity_id
_entity_poly.type
_entity_poly.pdbx_seq_one_letter_code
_entity_poly.pdbx_strand_id
1 'polypeptide(L)'
;MTPKRVYIIDAHAFLHRSYHALPKFSTSKGEEVGALFGFTRLLLKILRERRPDYVAVCFDSKGGSFRNEMFSDYKANRSETEPGLVGQLSAARELVKAIGLKGVYKDGYEADDLIAAVARRGEKEGLEAVIVSGDKDAAQLVGERIKMWDGSSPDFTGPEAVEKKYGLPPALLPDYFALTGDASDNVPGVAGVGPKSAVKLIQAYGPLEKVLAAALDPALVARDKALAKVAKDIDNARLSRRLVALEGDAPVEADLESLVPAAPGGPELEEMARRLEFKELLELAGAPGAAPHAGAHKPAPLPPLKAPAEVLLPGRKEISFAAFGDGLAAGDGDGVCVLAGAAPAAAEAAASLLADKGVRKTVFGLKRVLALLDLPAGFEPVNFSDAEAAAALLAGGSRGTELPQLAFERLSLPVQMPGSDAEKAQACAALPALCALLEAELEKAGMKGVYEELELPLLPVVYGMERRGTAADTALLGELSAKFEKKMLELQAEAERLTGAQVNLNSPKQVGFLLYEKLNLGLGEAQKKQFRNKDGGYSTGEEALQYLKAAHPVVPLLLEYREVSKLKSSFVDNLIAATGPDGRLHTTFDQLGTATGRFSSSRPNLQNIPVRSEAGLLVRKCFVAREGFVLLSADYSQIDLRVLAHLSGDRGFTGAFRSGEDIHLRTASEIFHSAPELVTPEMRRAAKAINFGIVYGKTAQGLSQDLGISRSEASNYIKHYFEACPGVKDWSERTVAEAKRHGFVRTFTGRRRLLPELTASNPHLRGFAERAAVNTPVQGGSAEIIKKAMIGVSRRLKGSRDVFMLLQVHDELVFEVKREHLKEAARLIKHEMETAYSLAVPLVAELKTGPNWRDMEKYAL
;
A
#
# COMPACT_ATOMS: atom_id res chain seq x y z
N MET A 1 41.32 7.08 -11.43
CA MET A 1 40.84 5.75 -10.92
C MET A 1 39.72 6.02 -9.93
N THR A 2 38.57 5.42 -10.09
CA THR A 2 37.51 5.46 -9.07
C THR A 2 38.06 4.87 -7.76
N PRO A 3 37.84 5.49 -6.61
CA PRO A 3 38.31 4.93 -5.33
C PRO A 3 37.68 3.57 -5.10
N LYS A 4 38.44 2.61 -4.57
CA LYS A 4 37.91 1.32 -4.12
C LYS A 4 36.87 1.53 -3.02
N ARG A 5 35.84 0.66 -2.96
CA ARG A 5 34.71 0.78 -2.05
C ARG A 5 34.60 -0.38 -1.08
N VAL A 6 34.40 -0.06 0.20
CA VAL A 6 33.98 -1.03 1.23
C VAL A 6 32.51 -0.80 1.58
N TYR A 7 31.68 -1.86 1.46
CA TYR A 7 30.30 -1.87 1.95
C TYR A 7 30.25 -2.53 3.32
N ILE A 8 29.72 -1.81 4.30
CA ILE A 8 29.66 -2.23 5.70
C ILE A 8 28.20 -2.38 6.09
N ILE A 9 27.76 -3.61 6.29
CA ILE A 9 26.34 -3.96 6.40
C ILE A 9 25.98 -4.21 7.87
N ASP A 10 24.99 -3.52 8.35
CA ASP A 10 24.34 -3.75 9.63
C ASP A 10 23.35 -4.92 9.51
N ALA A 11 23.77 -6.13 9.89
CA ALA A 11 22.97 -7.32 9.77
C ALA A 11 21.72 -7.29 10.66
N HIS A 12 21.84 -6.80 11.90
CA HIS A 12 20.72 -6.79 12.85
C HIS A 12 19.61 -5.83 12.43
N ALA A 13 19.94 -4.60 12.06
CA ALA A 13 18.95 -3.63 11.61
C ALA A 13 18.16 -4.15 10.39
N PHE A 14 18.83 -4.80 9.43
CA PHE A 14 18.16 -5.35 8.25
C PHE A 14 17.34 -6.59 8.54
N LEU A 15 17.79 -7.51 9.38
CA LEU A 15 17.03 -8.69 9.78
C LEU A 15 15.77 -8.30 10.55
N HIS A 16 15.89 -7.40 11.53
CA HIS A 16 14.73 -6.85 12.25
C HIS A 16 13.75 -6.15 11.32
N ARG A 17 14.23 -5.25 10.45
CA ARG A 17 13.38 -4.56 9.47
C ARG A 17 12.65 -5.54 8.56
N SER A 18 13.35 -6.54 8.04
CA SER A 18 12.76 -7.56 7.16
C SER A 18 11.74 -8.43 7.88
N TYR A 19 12.00 -8.79 9.14
CA TYR A 19 11.09 -9.59 9.96
C TYR A 19 9.73 -8.91 10.17
N HIS A 20 9.74 -7.59 10.39
CA HIS A 20 8.51 -6.83 10.62
C HIS A 20 7.85 -6.28 9.33
N ALA A 21 8.61 -6.09 8.27
CA ALA A 21 8.11 -5.53 7.00
C ALA A 21 7.60 -6.57 6.02
N LEU A 22 8.14 -7.79 6.05
CA LEU A 22 7.76 -8.87 5.14
C LEU A 22 6.70 -9.77 5.77
N PRO A 23 5.85 -10.43 4.95
CA PRO A 23 5.00 -11.51 5.42
C PRO A 23 5.84 -12.61 6.10
N LYS A 24 5.23 -13.32 7.05
CA LYS A 24 5.90 -14.47 7.70
C LYS A 24 6.04 -15.62 6.68
N PHE A 25 7.15 -15.60 5.93
CA PHE A 25 7.50 -16.71 5.04
C PHE A 25 8.03 -17.88 5.87
N SER A 26 7.58 -19.09 5.52
CA SER A 26 8.07 -20.34 6.12
C SER A 26 8.38 -21.35 5.01
N THR A 27 9.40 -22.16 5.24
CA THR A 27 9.69 -23.30 4.37
C THR A 27 8.56 -24.34 4.44
N SER A 28 8.57 -25.31 3.52
CA SER A 28 7.62 -26.45 3.52
C SER A 28 7.63 -27.25 4.84
N LYS A 29 8.73 -27.15 5.62
CA LYS A 29 8.91 -27.78 6.93
C LYS A 29 8.49 -26.89 8.10
N GLY A 30 7.99 -25.67 7.84
CA GLY A 30 7.52 -24.74 8.85
C GLY A 30 8.60 -23.88 9.51
N GLU A 31 9.83 -23.85 9.01
CA GLU A 31 10.90 -22.95 9.48
C GLU A 31 10.60 -21.51 8.99
N GLU A 32 10.49 -20.54 9.91
CA GLU A 32 10.30 -19.13 9.54
C GLU A 32 11.58 -18.57 8.91
N VAL A 33 11.47 -18.00 7.70
CA VAL A 33 12.62 -17.54 6.90
C VAL A 33 12.47 -16.13 6.33
N GLY A 34 11.41 -15.39 6.69
CA GLY A 34 11.10 -14.08 6.11
C GLY A 34 12.21 -13.04 6.29
N ALA A 35 12.82 -12.96 7.48
CA ALA A 35 13.94 -12.05 7.73
C ALA A 35 15.18 -12.43 6.90
N LEU A 36 15.51 -13.73 6.86
CA LEU A 36 16.61 -14.26 6.03
C LEU A 36 16.39 -14.00 4.55
N PHE A 37 15.16 -14.15 4.07
CA PHE A 37 14.82 -13.88 2.68
C PHE A 37 15.10 -12.43 2.30
N GLY A 38 14.61 -11.46 3.10
CA GLY A 38 14.86 -10.04 2.86
C GLY A 38 16.34 -9.68 2.94
N PHE A 39 17.05 -10.26 3.92
CA PHE A 39 18.47 -10.05 4.09
C PHE A 39 19.29 -10.65 2.94
N THR A 40 18.98 -11.87 2.49
CA THR A 40 19.59 -12.51 1.31
C THR A 40 19.45 -11.62 0.08
N ARG A 41 18.26 -11.10 -0.17
CA ARG A 41 18.03 -10.19 -1.31
C ARG A 41 18.88 -8.93 -1.24
N LEU A 42 19.07 -8.35 -0.05
CA LEU A 42 19.97 -7.20 0.13
C LEU A 42 21.42 -7.56 -0.22
N LEU A 43 21.93 -8.69 0.32
CA LEU A 43 23.30 -9.14 0.05
C LEU A 43 23.53 -9.39 -1.45
N LEU A 44 22.60 -10.09 -2.10
CA LEU A 44 22.67 -10.36 -3.54
C LEU A 44 22.59 -9.07 -4.36
N LYS A 45 21.75 -8.11 -3.95
CA LYS A 45 21.68 -6.79 -4.56
C LYS A 45 23.03 -6.05 -4.50
N ILE A 46 23.66 -6.02 -3.33
CA ILE A 46 24.97 -5.39 -3.15
C ILE A 46 26.02 -6.06 -4.05
N LEU A 47 26.11 -7.38 -4.03
CA LEU A 47 27.10 -8.12 -4.80
C LEU A 47 26.93 -7.96 -6.33
N ARG A 48 25.68 -8.03 -6.81
CA ARG A 48 25.35 -8.00 -8.24
C ARG A 48 25.36 -6.58 -8.82
N GLU A 49 24.74 -5.61 -8.11
CA GLU A 49 24.52 -4.27 -8.64
C GLU A 49 25.65 -3.29 -8.29
N ARG A 50 26.19 -3.38 -7.06
CA ARG A 50 27.19 -2.44 -6.57
C ARG A 50 28.62 -2.92 -6.79
N ARG A 51 28.83 -4.23 -7.03
CA ARG A 51 30.14 -4.87 -7.27
C ARG A 51 31.24 -4.33 -6.35
N PRO A 52 31.05 -4.50 -5.03
CA PRO A 52 31.97 -3.93 -4.03
C PRO A 52 33.35 -4.57 -4.12
N ASP A 53 34.41 -3.77 -3.89
CA ASP A 53 35.78 -4.29 -3.74
C ASP A 53 35.90 -5.07 -2.41
N TYR A 54 35.21 -4.59 -1.36
CA TYR A 54 35.23 -5.15 -0.01
C TYR A 54 33.84 -5.14 0.60
N VAL A 55 33.50 -6.19 1.39
CA VAL A 55 32.22 -6.28 2.14
C VAL A 55 32.49 -6.77 3.55
N ALA A 56 31.99 -6.03 4.54
CA ALA A 56 31.93 -6.42 5.94
C ALA A 56 30.47 -6.53 6.36
N VAL A 57 30.07 -7.65 6.99
CA VAL A 57 28.73 -7.83 7.55
C VAL A 57 28.83 -7.87 9.06
N CYS A 58 28.41 -6.79 9.74
CA CYS A 58 28.56 -6.62 11.17
C CYS A 58 27.36 -7.20 11.92
N PHE A 59 27.66 -7.95 13.01
CA PHE A 59 26.68 -8.58 13.89
C PHE A 59 26.91 -8.17 15.34
N ASP A 60 25.82 -8.01 16.12
CA ASP A 60 25.92 -7.85 17.56
C ASP A 60 26.52 -9.09 18.25
N SER A 61 27.20 -8.89 19.35
CA SER A 61 27.67 -9.97 20.20
C SER A 61 26.51 -10.67 20.93
N LYS A 62 26.72 -11.92 21.38
CA LYS A 62 25.68 -12.67 22.14
C LYS A 62 25.55 -12.20 23.60
N GLY A 63 26.46 -11.38 24.10
CA GLY A 63 26.48 -10.82 25.45
C GLY A 63 26.14 -9.33 25.45
N GLY A 64 26.06 -8.72 26.61
CA GLY A 64 25.96 -7.26 26.74
C GLY A 64 27.19 -6.55 26.18
N SER A 65 27.07 -5.25 25.92
CA SER A 65 28.18 -4.41 25.51
C SER A 65 28.80 -3.68 26.72
N PHE A 66 29.97 -3.09 26.55
CA PHE A 66 30.61 -2.23 27.57
C PHE A 66 29.68 -1.09 28.05
N ARG A 67 28.66 -0.74 27.25
CA ARG A 67 27.64 0.26 27.62
C ARG A 67 26.75 -0.24 28.77
N ASN A 68 26.44 -1.54 28.81
CA ASN A 68 25.68 -2.13 29.92
C ASN A 68 26.49 -2.14 31.24
N GLU A 69 27.82 -2.27 31.17
CA GLU A 69 28.69 -2.13 32.33
C GLU A 69 28.73 -0.67 32.83
N MET A 70 28.65 0.29 31.90
CA MET A 70 28.67 1.72 32.20
C MET A 70 27.32 2.24 32.72
N PHE A 71 26.21 1.68 32.23
CA PHE A 71 24.86 2.05 32.62
C PHE A 71 23.94 0.82 32.52
N SER A 72 23.55 0.26 33.66
CA SER A 72 22.78 -0.98 33.77
C SER A 72 21.42 -0.93 33.05
N ASP A 73 20.83 0.28 32.98
CA ASP A 73 19.53 0.49 32.35
C ASP A 73 19.62 0.72 30.82
N TYR A 74 20.82 0.70 30.22
CA TYR A 74 21.03 0.83 28.79
C TYR A 74 20.29 -0.29 28.04
N LYS A 75 19.39 0.08 27.14
CA LYS A 75 18.52 -0.84 26.36
C LYS A 75 17.60 -1.74 27.21
N ALA A 76 17.40 -1.45 28.51
CA ALA A 76 16.55 -2.25 29.40
C ALA A 76 15.06 -2.21 29.03
N ASN A 77 14.64 -1.21 28.27
CA ASN A 77 13.28 -1.05 27.76
C ASN A 77 13.00 -1.83 26.45
N ARG A 78 14.02 -2.46 25.85
CA ARG A 78 13.82 -3.30 24.65
C ARG A 78 13.14 -4.62 25.05
N SER A 79 12.09 -5.00 24.29
CA SER A 79 11.46 -6.32 24.44
C SER A 79 12.42 -7.43 24.02
N GLU A 80 12.28 -8.60 24.61
CA GLU A 80 13.01 -9.80 24.17
C GLU A 80 12.77 -10.06 22.66
N THR A 81 13.82 -10.46 21.98
CA THR A 81 13.75 -10.80 20.54
C THR A 81 12.79 -11.96 20.35
N GLU A 82 11.83 -11.81 19.42
CA GLU A 82 10.85 -12.86 19.12
C GLU A 82 11.54 -14.19 18.76
N PRO A 83 11.07 -15.33 19.28
CA PRO A 83 11.71 -16.64 19.03
C PRO A 83 11.92 -16.98 17.56
N GLY A 84 10.98 -16.58 16.68
CA GLY A 84 11.09 -16.76 15.24
C GLY A 84 12.22 -15.96 14.59
N LEU A 85 12.64 -14.84 15.17
CA LEU A 85 13.78 -14.05 14.69
C LEU A 85 15.13 -14.57 15.22
N VAL A 86 15.17 -15.10 16.46
CA VAL A 86 16.41 -15.62 17.08
C VAL A 86 17.04 -16.71 16.20
N GLY A 87 16.23 -17.66 15.70
CA GLY A 87 16.70 -18.71 14.79
C GLY A 87 17.28 -18.14 13.49
N GLN A 88 16.61 -17.13 12.93
CA GLN A 88 17.04 -16.49 11.68
C GLN A 88 18.32 -15.64 11.84
N LEU A 89 18.54 -15.01 13.00
CA LEU A 89 19.81 -14.31 13.34
C LEU A 89 21.02 -15.28 13.36
N SER A 90 20.83 -16.49 13.88
CA SER A 90 21.88 -17.51 13.86
C SER A 90 22.15 -17.99 12.44
N ALA A 91 21.10 -18.31 11.69
CA ALA A 91 21.21 -18.77 10.31
C ALA A 91 21.78 -17.69 9.36
N ALA A 92 21.59 -16.40 9.66
CA ALA A 92 22.17 -15.31 8.88
C ALA A 92 23.72 -15.30 8.91
N ARG A 93 24.34 -15.69 10.03
CA ARG A 93 25.81 -15.82 10.13
C ARG A 93 26.33 -16.94 9.23
N GLU A 94 25.63 -18.08 9.22
CA GLU A 94 25.95 -19.21 8.34
C GLU A 94 25.77 -18.82 6.87
N LEU A 95 24.69 -18.10 6.55
CA LEU A 95 24.39 -17.62 5.20
C LEU A 95 25.49 -16.67 4.68
N VAL A 96 25.91 -15.71 5.48
CA VAL A 96 26.97 -14.76 5.11
C VAL A 96 28.25 -15.50 4.74
N LYS A 97 28.65 -16.51 5.56
CA LYS A 97 29.81 -17.36 5.29
C LYS A 97 29.61 -18.17 4.00
N ALA A 98 28.45 -18.80 3.80
CA ALA A 98 28.15 -19.63 2.65
C ALA A 98 28.12 -18.83 1.32
N ILE A 99 27.72 -17.56 1.36
CA ILE A 99 27.78 -16.63 0.21
C ILE A 99 29.22 -16.16 -0.10
N GLY A 100 30.18 -16.44 0.78
CA GLY A 100 31.57 -16.04 0.63
C GLY A 100 31.86 -14.61 1.17
N LEU A 101 31.07 -14.14 2.13
CA LEU A 101 31.27 -12.85 2.78
C LEU A 101 31.83 -12.99 4.21
N LYS A 102 32.53 -11.95 4.67
CA LYS A 102 33.08 -11.89 6.02
C LYS A 102 32.06 -11.36 7.01
N GLY A 103 31.63 -12.20 7.95
CA GLY A 103 30.93 -11.78 9.16
C GLY A 103 31.91 -11.19 10.17
N VAL A 104 31.59 -10.02 10.70
CA VAL A 104 32.41 -9.28 11.71
C VAL A 104 31.60 -9.24 13.00
N TYR A 105 32.16 -9.74 14.08
CA TYR A 105 31.58 -9.72 15.43
C TYR A 105 32.67 -9.73 16.48
N LYS A 106 32.41 -9.10 17.63
CA LYS A 106 33.38 -9.05 18.75
C LYS A 106 32.61 -8.99 20.08
N ASP A 107 32.95 -9.85 21.01
CA ASP A 107 32.31 -9.85 22.33
C ASP A 107 32.59 -8.53 23.05
N GLY A 108 31.55 -8.00 23.73
CA GLY A 108 31.61 -6.71 24.43
C GLY A 108 31.37 -5.49 23.56
N TYR A 109 31.23 -5.63 22.23
CA TYR A 109 30.93 -4.54 21.28
C TYR A 109 29.62 -4.77 20.54
N GLU A 110 28.93 -3.69 20.18
CA GLU A 110 27.76 -3.72 19.36
C GLU A 110 28.12 -3.64 17.85
N ALA A 111 27.20 -4.05 16.97
CA ALA A 111 27.39 -3.97 15.51
C ALA A 111 27.79 -2.56 15.07
N ASP A 112 27.21 -1.52 15.69
CA ASP A 112 27.45 -0.12 15.34
C ASP A 112 28.92 0.29 15.62
N ASP A 113 29.55 -0.22 16.69
CA ASP A 113 30.96 0.03 16.98
C ASP A 113 31.86 -0.65 15.96
N LEU A 114 31.51 -1.87 15.56
CA LEU A 114 32.24 -2.60 14.52
C LEU A 114 32.12 -1.91 13.15
N ILE A 115 30.94 -1.37 12.83
CA ILE A 115 30.70 -0.56 11.63
C ILE A 115 31.59 0.68 11.66
N ALA A 116 31.66 1.37 12.81
CA ALA A 116 32.51 2.55 12.97
C ALA A 116 33.99 2.22 12.78
N ALA A 117 34.47 1.13 13.40
CA ALA A 117 35.88 0.70 13.30
C ALA A 117 36.27 0.35 11.84
N VAL A 118 35.44 -0.42 11.13
CA VAL A 118 35.68 -0.78 9.73
C VAL A 118 35.61 0.45 8.82
N ALA A 119 34.63 1.35 9.03
CA ALA A 119 34.50 2.57 8.22
C ALA A 119 35.70 3.50 8.38
N ARG A 120 36.15 3.77 9.61
CA ARG A 120 37.34 4.60 9.88
C ARG A 120 38.64 3.98 9.38
N ARG A 121 38.76 2.64 9.47
CA ARG A 121 39.91 1.93 8.91
C ARG A 121 39.92 2.07 7.38
N GLY A 122 38.79 1.84 6.70
CA GLY A 122 38.66 2.01 5.26
C GLY A 122 39.04 3.44 4.83
N GLU A 123 38.57 4.46 5.55
CA GLU A 123 38.93 5.86 5.31
C GLU A 123 40.44 6.12 5.46
N LYS A 124 41.09 5.61 6.52
CA LYS A 124 42.55 5.71 6.73
C LYS A 124 43.33 5.06 5.59
N GLU A 125 42.80 4.00 4.99
CA GLU A 125 43.41 3.28 3.85
C GLU A 125 43.02 3.87 2.47
N GLY A 126 42.32 4.99 2.47
CA GLY A 126 41.98 5.74 1.27
C GLY A 126 40.76 5.20 0.50
N LEU A 127 39.97 4.31 1.08
CA LEU A 127 38.74 3.76 0.48
C LEU A 127 37.55 4.73 0.65
N GLU A 128 36.53 4.56 -0.18
CA GLU A 128 35.20 5.09 0.07
C GLU A 128 34.38 4.05 0.84
N ALA A 129 33.94 4.38 2.07
CA ALA A 129 33.14 3.50 2.90
C ALA A 129 31.64 3.81 2.73
N VAL A 130 30.84 2.77 2.49
CA VAL A 130 29.38 2.86 2.39
C VAL A 130 28.76 2.06 3.53
N ILE A 131 28.23 2.75 4.53
CA ILE A 131 27.52 2.13 5.65
C ILE A 131 26.10 1.80 5.20
N VAL A 132 25.79 0.51 5.17
CA VAL A 132 24.46 0.01 4.78
C VAL A 132 23.64 -0.21 6.05
N SER A 133 22.97 0.82 6.50
CA SER A 133 22.08 0.82 7.67
C SER A 133 21.01 1.89 7.58
N GLY A 134 19.85 1.64 8.18
CA GLY A 134 18.80 2.62 8.40
C GLY A 134 18.89 3.29 9.77
N ASP A 135 19.88 2.95 10.59
CA ASP A 135 20.01 3.49 11.92
C ASP A 135 20.49 4.95 11.89
N LYS A 136 19.85 5.79 12.71
CA LYS A 136 20.17 7.22 12.84
C LYS A 136 21.55 7.46 13.47
N ASP A 137 22.00 6.51 14.30
CA ASP A 137 23.24 6.70 15.08
C ASP A 137 24.49 6.58 14.20
N ALA A 138 24.40 5.80 13.12
CA ALA A 138 25.46 5.73 12.12
C ALA A 138 25.69 7.07 11.37
N ALA A 139 24.74 8.01 11.41
CA ALA A 139 24.87 9.31 10.76
C ALA A 139 26.04 10.16 11.35
N GLN A 140 26.48 9.88 12.57
CA GLN A 140 27.66 10.53 13.18
C GLN A 140 28.98 10.20 12.47
N LEU A 141 29.03 9.11 11.70
CA LEU A 141 30.22 8.67 10.99
C LEU A 141 30.33 9.28 9.58
N VAL A 142 29.25 9.88 9.06
CA VAL A 142 29.20 10.41 7.70
C VAL A 142 30.22 11.53 7.49
N GLY A 143 30.98 11.45 6.41
CA GLY A 143 32.04 12.37 6.04
C GLY A 143 32.25 12.43 4.52
N GLU A 144 33.38 12.99 4.11
CA GLU A 144 33.70 13.08 2.68
C GLU A 144 33.82 11.68 2.04
N ARG A 145 34.45 10.73 2.75
CA ARG A 145 34.70 9.36 2.28
C ARG A 145 33.77 8.31 2.90
N ILE A 146 33.02 8.63 3.94
CA ILE A 146 32.06 7.74 4.60
C ILE A 146 30.67 8.23 4.28
N LYS A 147 29.87 7.39 3.63
CA LYS A 147 28.46 7.67 3.25
C LYS A 147 27.55 6.61 3.83
N MET A 148 26.26 6.94 4.00
CA MET A 148 25.23 5.98 4.38
C MET A 148 24.36 5.62 3.22
N TRP A 149 23.79 4.40 3.28
CA TRP A 149 22.80 3.92 2.33
C TRP A 149 21.76 3.04 3.06
N ASP A 150 20.48 3.31 2.86
CA ASP A 150 19.38 2.56 3.50
C ASP A 150 19.02 1.23 2.82
N GLY A 151 19.74 0.87 1.75
CA GLY A 151 19.51 -0.34 0.96
C GLY A 151 18.39 -0.22 -0.08
N SER A 152 17.58 0.84 -0.05
CA SER A 152 16.40 1.03 -0.93
C SER A 152 16.53 2.21 -1.87
N SER A 153 17.09 3.33 -1.43
CA SER A 153 17.22 4.55 -2.24
C SER A 153 18.30 4.43 -3.31
N PRO A 154 18.20 5.15 -4.44
CA PRO A 154 19.28 5.19 -5.43
C PRO A 154 20.51 5.95 -4.91
N ASP A 155 20.33 6.92 -4.02
CA ASP A 155 21.33 7.87 -3.57
C ASP A 155 21.96 7.52 -2.22
N PHE A 156 23.21 7.93 -2.03
CA PHE A 156 23.89 7.86 -0.75
C PHE A 156 23.66 9.13 0.08
N THR A 157 23.49 8.95 1.38
CA THR A 157 23.41 10.06 2.33
C THR A 157 24.81 10.57 2.65
N GLY A 158 25.15 11.77 2.18
CA GLY A 158 26.38 12.48 2.48
C GLY A 158 26.21 13.52 3.59
N PRO A 159 27.29 14.27 3.93
CA PRO A 159 27.29 15.27 5.02
C PRO A 159 26.21 16.33 4.87
N GLU A 160 26.00 16.84 3.66
CA GLU A 160 24.99 17.88 3.40
C GLU A 160 23.55 17.40 3.72
N ALA A 161 23.23 16.16 3.37
CA ALA A 161 21.92 15.57 3.67
C ALA A 161 21.70 15.36 5.18
N VAL A 162 22.76 15.00 5.91
CA VAL A 162 22.74 14.90 7.38
C VAL A 162 22.54 16.28 8.00
N GLU A 163 23.29 17.29 7.55
CA GLU A 163 23.18 18.65 8.06
C GLU A 163 21.79 19.25 7.77
N LYS A 164 21.24 19.02 6.59
CA LYS A 164 19.86 19.41 6.24
C LYS A 164 18.82 18.76 7.16
N LYS A 165 19.04 17.50 7.56
CA LYS A 165 18.10 16.73 8.40
C LYS A 165 18.15 17.16 9.87
N TYR A 166 19.34 17.35 10.42
CA TYR A 166 19.55 17.59 11.85
C TYR A 166 19.83 19.04 12.20
N GLY A 167 20.18 19.90 11.24
CA GLY A 167 20.60 21.28 11.44
C GLY A 167 22.03 21.40 12.02
N LEU A 168 22.80 20.31 11.99
CA LEU A 168 24.15 20.19 12.54
C LEU A 168 25.01 19.27 11.64
N PRO A 169 26.31 19.54 11.51
CA PRO A 169 27.23 18.66 10.80
C PRO A 169 27.35 17.30 11.53
N PRO A 170 27.64 16.19 10.82
CA PRO A 170 27.71 14.83 11.37
C PRO A 170 28.57 14.72 12.64
N ALA A 171 29.71 15.38 12.69
CA ALA A 171 30.65 15.34 13.82
C ALA A 171 30.03 15.85 15.15
N LEU A 172 28.96 16.65 15.11
CA LEU A 172 28.28 17.18 16.29
C LEU A 172 27.03 16.36 16.68
N LEU A 173 26.68 15.32 15.94
CA LEU A 173 25.52 14.47 16.27
C LEU A 173 25.68 13.72 17.60
N PRO A 174 26.86 13.21 18.00
CA PRO A 174 27.00 12.64 19.33
C PRO A 174 26.70 13.63 20.46
N ASP A 175 27.03 14.90 20.29
CA ASP A 175 26.75 15.96 21.26
C ASP A 175 25.26 16.31 21.27
N TYR A 176 24.63 16.29 20.09
CA TYR A 176 23.18 16.45 19.95
C TYR A 176 22.42 15.32 20.66
N PHE A 177 22.79 14.06 20.44
CA PHE A 177 22.15 12.93 21.10
C PHE A 177 22.46 12.90 22.62
N ALA A 178 23.61 13.37 23.04
CA ALA A 178 23.92 13.54 24.44
C ALA A 178 22.97 14.51 25.17
N LEU A 179 22.55 15.57 24.49
CA LEU A 179 21.61 16.54 25.04
C LEU A 179 20.15 16.08 24.94
N THR A 180 19.76 15.45 23.82
CA THR A 180 18.35 15.04 23.59
C THR A 180 17.99 13.71 24.26
N GLY A 181 18.97 12.87 24.54
CA GLY A 181 18.79 11.47 24.89
C GLY A 181 18.27 10.61 23.73
N ASP A 182 18.12 9.34 24.01
CA ASP A 182 17.47 8.37 23.11
C ASP A 182 16.56 7.43 23.88
N ALA A 183 15.24 7.59 23.66
CA ALA A 183 14.24 6.76 24.32
C ALA A 183 14.27 5.30 23.83
N SER A 184 14.75 5.00 22.61
CA SER A 184 14.85 3.63 22.09
C SER A 184 15.93 2.82 22.77
N ASP A 185 17.03 3.47 23.16
CA ASP A 185 18.19 2.84 23.82
C ASP A 185 18.29 3.19 25.30
N ASN A 186 17.26 3.84 25.83
CA ASN A 186 17.18 4.29 27.20
C ASN A 186 18.35 5.20 27.62
N VAL A 187 18.81 6.05 26.69
CA VAL A 187 19.83 7.08 26.97
C VAL A 187 19.15 8.30 27.57
N PRO A 188 19.52 8.74 28.79
CA PRO A 188 18.76 9.72 29.57
C PRO A 188 18.72 11.11 28.92
N GLY A 189 19.80 11.57 28.31
CA GLY A 189 19.89 12.94 27.83
C GLY A 189 19.87 13.95 28.97
N VAL A 190 19.48 15.19 28.63
CA VAL A 190 19.24 16.27 29.60
C VAL A 190 17.74 16.50 29.73
N ALA A 191 17.20 16.41 30.94
CA ALA A 191 15.77 16.49 31.20
C ALA A 191 15.17 17.81 30.68
N GLY A 192 14.21 17.69 29.75
CA GLY A 192 13.50 18.81 29.13
C GLY A 192 14.26 19.58 28.05
N VAL A 193 15.41 19.07 27.58
CA VAL A 193 16.10 19.56 26.37
C VAL A 193 15.68 18.71 25.17
N GLY A 194 14.84 19.24 24.31
CA GLY A 194 14.40 18.56 23.10
C GLY A 194 15.22 18.96 21.86
N PRO A 195 14.94 18.34 20.68
CA PRO A 195 15.71 18.52 19.44
C PRO A 195 16.01 19.98 19.08
N LYS A 196 15.01 20.83 19.06
CA LYS A 196 15.18 22.27 18.70
C LYS A 196 16.07 23.03 19.68
N SER A 197 16.01 22.67 20.98
CA SER A 197 16.84 23.31 22.02
C SER A 197 18.27 22.84 21.94
N ALA A 198 18.52 21.55 21.71
CA ALA A 198 19.86 20.98 21.55
C ALA A 198 20.61 21.61 20.37
N VAL A 199 19.93 21.70 19.18
CA VAL A 199 20.51 22.38 18.00
C VAL A 199 20.89 23.80 18.32
N LYS A 200 20.00 24.60 18.95
CA LYS A 200 20.30 25.99 19.33
C LYS A 200 21.47 26.12 20.29
N LEU A 201 21.56 25.23 21.30
CA LEU A 201 22.68 25.24 22.25
C LEU A 201 24.01 24.94 21.55
N ILE A 202 24.05 23.93 20.69
CA ILE A 202 25.26 23.58 19.96
C ILE A 202 25.65 24.66 18.95
N GLN A 203 24.69 25.28 18.27
CA GLN A 203 24.98 26.39 17.35
C GLN A 203 25.48 27.65 18.08
N ALA A 204 24.96 27.92 19.29
CA ALA A 204 25.33 29.11 20.07
C ALA A 204 26.67 28.95 20.81
N TYR A 205 26.93 27.77 21.38
CA TYR A 205 28.08 27.57 22.29
C TYR A 205 29.15 26.62 21.72
N GLY A 206 28.83 25.81 20.70
CA GLY A 206 29.73 24.80 20.10
C GLY A 206 29.52 23.40 20.67
N PRO A 207 30.53 22.52 20.59
CA PRO A 207 30.46 21.13 21.09
C PRO A 207 30.05 21.02 22.56
N LEU A 208 29.58 19.82 22.95
CA LEU A 208 28.99 19.55 24.27
C LEU A 208 29.81 20.13 25.43
N GLU A 209 31.14 19.94 25.48
CA GLU A 209 31.97 20.44 26.58
C GLU A 209 31.96 21.99 26.69
N LYS A 210 31.80 22.71 25.56
CA LYS A 210 31.59 24.17 25.57
C LYS A 210 30.17 24.55 26.05
N VAL A 211 29.17 23.75 25.69
CA VAL A 211 27.81 23.92 26.23
C VAL A 211 27.79 23.70 27.74
N LEU A 212 28.48 22.65 28.22
CA LEU A 212 28.62 22.36 29.65
C LEU A 212 29.41 23.45 30.40
N ALA A 213 30.47 23.96 29.79
CA ALA A 213 31.22 25.11 30.35
C ALA A 213 30.35 26.36 30.45
N ALA A 214 29.57 26.67 29.42
CA ALA A 214 28.61 27.76 29.45
C ALA A 214 27.50 27.57 30.50
N ALA A 215 27.10 26.33 30.75
CA ALA A 215 26.11 25.97 31.78
C ALA A 215 26.63 26.17 33.23
N LEU A 216 27.92 26.34 33.42
CA LEU A 216 28.52 26.69 34.69
C LEU A 216 28.60 28.23 34.93
N ASP A 217 28.34 29.04 33.93
CA ASP A 217 28.31 30.51 34.04
C ASP A 217 26.92 31.00 34.46
N PRO A 218 26.75 31.54 35.67
CA PRO A 218 25.48 32.00 36.17
C PRO A 218 24.83 33.12 35.30
N ALA A 219 25.66 33.96 34.64
CA ALA A 219 25.17 35.03 33.80
C ALA A 219 24.55 34.54 32.48
N LEU A 220 25.11 33.49 31.91
CA LEU A 220 24.58 32.81 30.71
C LEU A 220 23.35 31.99 31.06
N VAL A 221 23.38 31.23 32.17
CA VAL A 221 22.27 30.42 32.66
C VAL A 221 21.02 31.29 32.96
N ALA A 222 21.20 32.50 33.49
CA ALA A 222 20.10 33.42 33.77
C ALA A 222 19.37 33.91 32.47
N ARG A 223 20.06 33.88 31.32
CA ARG A 223 19.57 34.38 30.02
C ARG A 223 19.00 33.28 29.10
N ASP A 224 19.40 32.04 29.32
CA ASP A 224 19.02 30.90 28.46
C ASP A 224 18.37 29.78 29.29
N LYS A 225 17.04 29.59 29.12
CA LYS A 225 16.26 28.59 29.83
C LYS A 225 16.69 27.13 29.48
N ALA A 226 17.21 26.91 28.26
CA ALA A 226 17.70 25.60 27.89
C ALA A 226 19.04 25.30 28.54
N LEU A 227 19.93 26.29 28.60
CA LEU A 227 21.22 26.19 29.32
C LEU A 227 21.01 25.97 30.84
N ALA A 228 19.98 26.61 31.42
CA ALA A 228 19.61 26.39 32.81
C ALA A 228 19.20 24.94 33.14
N LYS A 229 18.65 24.20 32.14
CA LYS A 229 18.34 22.77 32.27
C LYS A 229 19.61 21.94 32.18
N VAL A 230 20.52 22.26 31.26
CA VAL A 230 21.83 21.61 31.16
C VAL A 230 22.63 21.75 32.46
N ALA A 231 22.64 22.96 33.07
CA ALA A 231 23.31 23.22 34.32
C ALA A 231 22.88 22.32 35.51
N LYS A 232 21.63 21.82 35.45
CA LYS A 232 21.07 20.91 36.47
C LYS A 232 21.38 19.44 36.24
N ASP A 233 21.87 19.08 35.07
CA ASP A 233 21.91 17.70 34.60
C ASP A 233 23.19 17.37 33.79
N ILE A 234 24.31 17.97 34.20
CA ILE A 234 25.62 17.88 33.55
C ILE A 234 26.10 16.44 33.48
N ASP A 235 25.94 15.66 34.57
CA ASP A 235 26.43 14.28 34.67
C ASP A 235 25.69 13.36 33.70
N ASN A 236 24.37 13.54 33.56
CA ASN A 236 23.59 12.80 32.56
C ASN A 236 23.97 13.17 31.13
N ALA A 237 24.30 14.45 30.86
CA ALA A 237 24.79 14.86 29.55
C ALA A 237 26.11 14.16 29.20
N ARG A 238 27.03 14.07 30.14
CA ARG A 238 28.34 13.36 29.97
C ARG A 238 28.15 11.87 29.83
N LEU A 239 27.32 11.26 30.67
CA LEU A 239 26.98 9.83 30.58
C LEU A 239 26.37 9.53 29.19
N SER A 240 25.37 10.30 28.81
CA SER A 240 24.70 10.15 27.50
C SER A 240 25.67 10.29 26.33
N ARG A 241 26.64 11.24 26.42
CA ARG A 241 27.69 11.41 25.39
C ARG A 241 28.54 10.16 25.21
N ARG A 242 28.87 9.50 26.32
CA ARG A 242 29.65 8.24 26.32
C ARG A 242 28.83 7.07 25.79
N LEU A 243 27.52 7.03 26.07
CA LEU A 243 26.62 5.96 25.61
C LEU A 243 26.31 6.03 24.10
N VAL A 244 26.18 7.25 23.55
CA VAL A 244 25.84 7.44 22.12
C VAL A 244 27.06 7.47 21.19
N ALA A 245 28.26 7.66 21.74
CA ALA A 245 29.46 7.66 20.91
C ALA A 245 29.78 6.27 20.38
N LEU A 246 30.01 6.16 19.07
CA LEU A 246 30.44 4.93 18.46
C LEU A 246 31.95 4.74 18.59
N GLU A 247 32.37 3.54 19.01
CA GLU A 247 33.77 3.21 19.26
C GLU A 247 34.51 2.87 17.97
N GLY A 248 35.20 3.84 17.39
CA GLY A 248 35.87 3.67 16.12
C GLY A 248 37.20 2.92 16.16
N ASP A 249 37.70 2.62 17.34
CA ASP A 249 38.95 1.86 17.56
C ASP A 249 38.67 0.46 18.15
N ALA A 250 37.40 -0.03 18.02
CA ALA A 250 37.02 -1.39 18.41
C ALA A 250 37.95 -2.42 17.74
N PRO A 251 38.42 -3.45 18.47
CA PRO A 251 39.38 -4.41 17.95
C PRO A 251 38.73 -5.40 16.99
N VAL A 252 38.70 -5.00 15.73
CA VAL A 252 38.09 -5.80 14.62
C VAL A 252 39.17 -6.72 14.04
N GLU A 253 38.94 -8.02 14.11
CA GLU A 253 39.77 -9.06 13.51
C GLU A 253 39.39 -9.27 12.01
N ALA A 254 39.48 -8.21 11.22
CA ALA A 254 39.22 -8.26 9.79
C ALA A 254 40.22 -7.32 9.08
N ASP A 255 41.24 -7.90 8.46
CA ASP A 255 42.08 -7.17 7.50
C ASP A 255 41.32 -6.99 6.17
N LEU A 256 41.75 -6.03 5.34
CA LEU A 256 41.10 -5.75 4.06
C LEU A 256 41.10 -6.96 3.11
N GLU A 257 42.11 -7.82 3.19
CA GLU A 257 42.19 -9.02 2.34
C GLU A 257 41.04 -9.99 2.68
N SER A 258 40.70 -10.12 3.96
CA SER A 258 39.58 -10.97 4.42
C SER A 258 38.18 -10.40 4.07
N LEU A 259 38.10 -9.12 3.71
CA LEU A 259 36.84 -8.46 3.31
C LEU A 259 36.58 -8.56 1.79
N VAL A 260 37.50 -9.10 0.99
CA VAL A 260 37.25 -9.33 -0.43
C VAL A 260 36.18 -10.43 -0.58
N PRO A 261 35.07 -10.16 -1.27
CA PRO A 261 34.06 -11.20 -1.48
C PRO A 261 34.66 -12.40 -2.22
N ALA A 262 34.57 -13.59 -1.61
CA ALA A 262 34.94 -14.82 -2.29
C ALA A 262 33.88 -15.19 -3.35
N ALA A 263 34.26 -15.98 -4.33
CA ALA A 263 33.30 -16.51 -5.29
C ALA A 263 32.23 -17.34 -4.54
N PRO A 264 30.93 -16.98 -4.65
CA PRO A 264 29.87 -17.74 -4.00
C PRO A 264 29.77 -19.11 -4.67
N GLY A 265 29.58 -20.17 -3.86
CA GLY A 265 29.43 -21.52 -4.36
C GLY A 265 29.85 -22.57 -3.36
N GLY A 266 29.66 -23.85 -3.71
CA GLY A 266 30.04 -24.98 -2.90
C GLY A 266 28.89 -25.66 -2.18
N PRO A 267 29.15 -26.84 -1.58
CA PRO A 267 28.11 -27.69 -1.00
C PRO A 267 27.37 -27.03 0.18
N GLU A 268 28.05 -26.18 0.96
CA GLU A 268 27.47 -25.48 2.11
C GLU A 268 26.35 -24.50 1.63
N LEU A 269 26.57 -23.77 0.52
CA LEU A 269 25.58 -22.84 -0.04
C LEU A 269 24.41 -23.62 -0.65
N GLU A 270 24.67 -24.73 -1.33
CA GLU A 270 23.64 -25.58 -1.91
C GLU A 270 22.74 -26.20 -0.82
N GLU A 271 23.32 -26.74 0.24
CA GLU A 271 22.59 -27.31 1.38
C GLU A 271 21.69 -26.24 2.04
N MET A 272 22.25 -25.06 2.30
CA MET A 272 21.50 -23.93 2.89
C MET A 272 20.38 -23.46 1.96
N ALA A 273 20.64 -23.33 0.67
CA ALA A 273 19.63 -22.93 -0.32
C ALA A 273 18.46 -23.92 -0.39
N ARG A 274 18.74 -25.22 -0.30
CA ARG A 274 17.73 -26.28 -0.25
C ARG A 274 16.96 -26.26 1.07
N ARG A 275 17.64 -26.06 2.22
CA ARG A 275 17.00 -25.95 3.54
C ARG A 275 16.04 -24.76 3.62
N LEU A 276 16.48 -23.60 3.16
CA LEU A 276 15.71 -22.36 3.18
C LEU A 276 14.71 -22.24 2.04
N GLU A 277 14.78 -23.13 1.03
CA GLU A 277 13.96 -23.10 -0.18
C GLU A 277 14.13 -21.80 -1.01
N PHE A 278 15.34 -21.20 -0.96
CA PHE A 278 15.69 -19.98 -1.68
C PHE A 278 16.26 -20.29 -3.07
N LYS A 279 15.43 -20.15 -4.10
CA LYS A 279 15.83 -20.42 -5.48
C LYS A 279 17.04 -19.60 -5.94
N GLU A 280 17.11 -18.32 -5.56
CA GLU A 280 18.21 -17.42 -5.91
C GLU A 280 19.57 -17.88 -5.35
N LEU A 281 19.59 -18.56 -4.20
CA LEU A 281 20.80 -19.17 -3.65
C LEU A 281 21.17 -20.48 -4.35
N LEU A 282 20.19 -21.26 -4.82
CA LEU A 282 20.46 -22.47 -5.64
C LEU A 282 21.13 -22.11 -6.97
N GLU A 283 20.65 -21.05 -7.61
CA GLU A 283 21.26 -20.50 -8.82
C GLU A 283 22.69 -20.03 -8.57
N LEU A 284 22.92 -19.37 -7.45
CA LEU A 284 24.24 -18.87 -7.04
C LEU A 284 25.22 -20.03 -6.75
N ALA A 285 24.70 -21.16 -6.21
CA ALA A 285 25.49 -22.36 -5.91
C ALA A 285 25.87 -23.18 -7.15
N GLY A 286 25.30 -22.91 -8.32
CA GLY A 286 25.52 -23.72 -9.53
C GLY A 286 24.98 -25.15 -9.45
N ALA A 287 23.99 -25.40 -8.56
CA ALA A 287 23.49 -26.73 -8.27
C ALA A 287 22.75 -27.37 -9.46
N PRO A 288 23.02 -28.65 -9.83
CA PRO A 288 22.26 -29.40 -10.83
C PRO A 288 20.85 -29.66 -10.28
N GLY A 289 19.84 -29.06 -10.91
CA GLY A 289 18.43 -29.22 -10.54
C GLY A 289 17.66 -27.94 -10.31
N ALA A 290 18.29 -26.76 -10.25
CA ALA A 290 17.69 -25.54 -10.68
C ALA A 290 17.47 -25.67 -12.18
N ALA A 291 16.30 -26.19 -12.62
CA ALA A 291 15.97 -26.11 -14.02
C ALA A 291 16.11 -24.62 -14.39
N PRO A 292 17.03 -24.24 -15.29
CA PRO A 292 16.99 -22.90 -15.81
C PRO A 292 15.59 -22.78 -16.38
N HIS A 293 14.83 -21.75 -15.99
CA HIS A 293 13.75 -21.31 -16.84
C HIS A 293 14.39 -21.24 -18.24
N ALA A 294 13.87 -22.05 -19.15
CA ALA A 294 14.39 -22.14 -20.51
C ALA A 294 14.49 -20.71 -21.05
N GLY A 295 15.70 -20.16 -21.09
CA GLY A 295 15.92 -18.78 -21.44
C GLY A 295 16.92 -18.04 -20.53
N ALA A 296 17.97 -18.72 -19.99
CA ALA A 296 19.17 -17.98 -19.58
C ALA A 296 19.77 -17.37 -20.84
N HIS A 297 19.12 -16.33 -21.35
CA HIS A 297 19.73 -15.47 -22.33
C HIS A 297 20.93 -14.79 -21.65
N LYS A 298 22.13 -14.97 -22.19
CA LYS A 298 23.24 -14.00 -22.01
C LYS A 298 22.57 -12.63 -22.03
N PRO A 299 22.95 -11.68 -21.13
CA PRO A 299 22.40 -10.34 -21.22
C PRO A 299 22.51 -9.91 -22.68
N ALA A 300 21.35 -9.74 -23.32
CA ALA A 300 21.34 -9.26 -24.69
C ALA A 300 22.14 -7.95 -24.71
N PRO A 301 23.00 -7.71 -25.66
CA PRO A 301 23.66 -6.43 -25.77
C PRO A 301 22.60 -5.34 -25.68
N LEU A 302 22.90 -4.26 -24.92
CA LEU A 302 21.99 -3.13 -24.77
C LEU A 302 21.50 -2.73 -26.18
N PRO A 303 20.19 -2.66 -26.40
CA PRO A 303 19.65 -2.27 -27.69
C PRO A 303 20.19 -0.86 -28.03
N PRO A 304 20.59 -0.59 -29.29
CA PRO A 304 21.05 0.72 -29.66
C PRO A 304 19.95 1.76 -29.43
N LEU A 305 20.31 2.89 -28.83
CA LEU A 305 19.44 4.06 -28.77
C LEU A 305 19.38 4.67 -30.18
N LYS A 306 18.17 4.83 -30.69
CA LYS A 306 17.87 5.40 -32.00
C LYS A 306 17.03 6.67 -31.87
N ALA A 307 16.99 7.47 -32.95
CA ALA A 307 16.05 8.59 -32.99
C ALA A 307 14.58 8.08 -33.07
N PRO A 308 13.60 8.81 -32.51
CA PRO A 308 12.19 8.42 -32.58
C PRO A 308 11.71 8.14 -34.03
N ALA A 309 12.16 8.91 -35.00
CA ALA A 309 11.83 8.73 -36.41
C ALA A 309 12.34 7.42 -37.03
N GLU A 310 13.34 6.78 -36.43
CA GLU A 310 13.84 5.47 -36.87
C GLU A 310 13.11 4.28 -36.26
N VAL A 311 12.57 4.44 -35.07
CA VAL A 311 11.83 3.40 -34.32
C VAL A 311 10.32 3.43 -34.69
N LEU A 312 9.73 4.62 -34.72
CA LEU A 312 8.29 4.83 -34.94
C LEU A 312 7.92 4.86 -36.43
N LEU A 313 8.46 3.94 -37.23
CA LEU A 313 8.21 3.87 -38.67
C LEU A 313 6.92 3.10 -38.98
N PRO A 314 6.15 3.51 -40.00
CA PRO A 314 5.04 2.71 -40.54
C PRO A 314 5.53 1.34 -41.06
N GLY A 315 4.64 0.33 -41.01
CA GLY A 315 4.94 -1.01 -41.53
C GLY A 315 5.71 -1.93 -40.58
N ARG A 316 5.94 -1.52 -39.32
CA ARG A 316 6.44 -2.42 -38.28
C ARG A 316 5.45 -3.56 -38.03
N LYS A 317 5.95 -4.76 -37.72
CA LYS A 317 5.09 -5.91 -37.32
C LYS A 317 4.86 -5.94 -35.82
N GLU A 318 5.83 -5.49 -35.04
CA GLU A 318 5.77 -5.45 -33.58
C GLU A 318 6.44 -4.17 -33.05
N ILE A 319 5.89 -3.63 -31.96
CA ILE A 319 6.47 -2.48 -31.23
C ILE A 319 6.18 -2.58 -29.75
N SER A 320 7.13 -2.15 -28.93
CA SER A 320 7.01 -2.09 -27.47
C SER A 320 6.86 -0.66 -27.00
N PHE A 321 6.08 -0.43 -25.93
CA PHE A 321 5.95 0.85 -25.23
C PHE A 321 6.05 0.68 -23.73
N ALA A 322 6.91 1.44 -23.05
CA ALA A 322 7.05 1.44 -21.62
C ALA A 322 7.02 2.85 -21.04
N ALA A 323 6.14 3.09 -20.06
CA ALA A 323 6.05 4.35 -19.34
C ALA A 323 6.87 4.31 -18.04
N PHE A 324 7.73 5.31 -17.81
CA PHE A 324 8.62 5.47 -16.66
C PHE A 324 8.48 6.88 -16.09
N GLY A 325 7.88 7.04 -14.91
CA GLY A 325 7.70 8.36 -14.32
C GLY A 325 7.08 9.36 -15.30
N ASP A 326 7.88 10.31 -15.79
CA ASP A 326 7.53 11.34 -16.76
C ASP A 326 8.00 11.01 -18.20
N GLY A 327 8.67 9.86 -18.42
CA GLY A 327 9.23 9.44 -19.69
C GLY A 327 8.57 8.24 -20.31
N LEU A 328 8.69 8.12 -21.64
CA LEU A 328 8.20 7.02 -22.45
C LEU A 328 9.34 6.45 -23.28
N ALA A 329 9.48 5.12 -23.32
CA ALA A 329 10.36 4.44 -24.25
C ALA A 329 9.54 3.65 -25.28
N ALA A 330 10.01 3.58 -26.52
CA ALA A 330 9.45 2.72 -27.57
C ALA A 330 10.55 1.92 -28.24
N GLY A 331 10.29 0.63 -28.59
CA GLY A 331 11.27 -0.27 -29.22
C GLY A 331 10.65 -1.16 -30.27
N ASP A 332 11.41 -1.43 -31.36
CA ASP A 332 10.97 -2.22 -32.52
C ASP A 332 11.71 -3.57 -32.69
N GLY A 333 12.49 -3.98 -31.65
CA GLY A 333 13.35 -5.16 -31.71
C GLY A 333 14.77 -4.88 -32.19
N ASP A 334 14.96 -3.91 -33.09
CA ASP A 334 16.28 -3.51 -33.64
C ASP A 334 16.91 -2.32 -32.90
N GLY A 335 16.09 -1.59 -32.11
CA GLY A 335 16.54 -0.45 -31.34
C GLY A 335 15.42 0.12 -30.48
N VAL A 336 15.78 1.04 -29.58
CA VAL A 336 14.85 1.73 -28.69
C VAL A 336 15.08 3.23 -28.74
N CYS A 337 14.00 4.01 -28.73
CA CYS A 337 14.03 5.46 -28.53
C CYS A 337 13.40 5.83 -27.18
N VAL A 338 13.91 6.88 -26.53
CA VAL A 338 13.29 7.47 -25.35
C VAL A 338 12.63 8.78 -25.76
N LEU A 339 11.34 8.88 -25.46
CA LEU A 339 10.52 10.05 -25.77
C LEU A 339 10.39 10.89 -24.49
N ALA A 340 11.33 11.79 -24.25
CA ALA A 340 11.24 12.78 -23.17
C ALA A 340 10.37 13.94 -23.66
N GLY A 341 9.14 14.11 -23.11
CA GLY A 341 8.22 15.16 -23.52
C GLY A 341 7.96 15.10 -25.04
N ALA A 342 7.21 14.10 -25.51
CA ALA A 342 7.13 13.71 -26.92
C ALA A 342 6.93 14.92 -27.83
N ALA A 343 7.87 15.13 -28.75
CA ALA A 343 7.64 16.08 -29.85
C ALA A 343 6.31 15.68 -30.55
N PRO A 344 5.45 16.62 -30.93
CA PRO A 344 4.13 16.34 -31.50
C PRO A 344 4.13 15.29 -32.62
N ALA A 345 5.15 15.31 -33.50
CA ALA A 345 5.32 14.33 -34.57
C ALA A 345 5.58 12.90 -34.08
N ALA A 346 6.34 12.74 -32.96
CA ALA A 346 6.61 11.43 -32.37
C ALA A 346 5.35 10.87 -31.66
N ALA A 347 4.58 11.73 -31.00
CA ALA A 347 3.31 11.35 -30.39
C ALA A 347 2.30 10.91 -31.44
N GLU A 348 2.20 11.60 -32.58
CA GLU A 348 1.33 11.24 -33.70
C GLU A 348 1.74 9.91 -34.35
N ALA A 349 3.05 9.68 -34.56
CA ALA A 349 3.56 8.42 -35.08
C ALA A 349 3.27 7.24 -34.11
N ALA A 350 3.47 7.43 -32.79
CA ALA A 350 3.16 6.43 -31.77
C ALA A 350 1.64 6.14 -31.73
N ALA A 351 0.79 7.17 -31.81
CA ALA A 351 -0.65 7.02 -31.88
C ALA A 351 -1.09 6.20 -33.10
N SER A 352 -0.51 6.48 -34.28
CA SER A 352 -0.77 5.72 -35.51
C SER A 352 -0.43 4.24 -35.33
N LEU A 353 0.73 3.91 -34.78
CA LEU A 353 1.12 2.53 -34.50
C LEU A 353 0.21 1.86 -33.45
N LEU A 354 -0.19 2.58 -32.40
CA LEU A 354 -1.12 2.06 -31.38
C LEU A 354 -2.50 1.73 -31.96
N ALA A 355 -2.94 2.48 -32.97
CA ALA A 355 -4.23 2.27 -33.66
C ALA A 355 -4.17 1.23 -34.79
N ASP A 356 -2.98 0.81 -35.25
CA ASP A 356 -2.83 -0.12 -36.37
C ASP A 356 -3.06 -1.57 -35.93
N LYS A 357 -4.06 -2.25 -36.54
CA LYS A 357 -4.39 -3.65 -36.28
C LYS A 357 -3.31 -4.64 -36.74
N GLY A 358 -2.52 -4.28 -37.75
CA GLY A 358 -1.45 -5.10 -38.29
C GLY A 358 -0.19 -5.16 -37.42
N VAL A 359 -0.07 -4.24 -36.47
CA VAL A 359 1.08 -4.13 -35.55
C VAL A 359 0.72 -4.78 -34.23
N ARG A 360 1.54 -5.71 -33.72
CA ARG A 360 1.46 -6.20 -32.34
C ARG A 360 2.13 -5.20 -31.39
N LYS A 361 1.49 -4.88 -30.27
CA LYS A 361 2.05 -4.01 -29.24
C LYS A 361 2.27 -4.77 -27.96
N THR A 362 3.47 -4.69 -27.39
CA THR A 362 3.77 -5.11 -26.04
C THR A 362 3.98 -3.87 -25.17
N VAL A 363 3.18 -3.75 -24.11
CA VAL A 363 3.07 -2.50 -23.35
C VAL A 363 3.33 -2.76 -21.86
N PHE A 364 3.90 -1.78 -21.18
CA PHE A 364 3.91 -1.72 -19.72
C PHE A 364 3.23 -0.44 -19.25
N GLY A 365 2.01 -0.59 -18.70
CA GLY A 365 1.20 0.51 -18.21
C GLY A 365 0.51 1.31 -19.31
N LEU A 366 -0.36 0.70 -20.10
CA LEU A 366 -1.05 1.32 -21.23
C LEU A 366 -1.67 2.68 -20.90
N LYS A 367 -2.39 2.81 -19.77
CA LYS A 367 -3.00 4.10 -19.41
C LYS A 367 -1.97 5.22 -19.26
N ARG A 368 -0.80 4.92 -18.70
CA ARG A 368 0.30 5.89 -18.58
C ARG A 368 0.91 6.23 -19.94
N VAL A 369 1.04 5.23 -20.83
CA VAL A 369 1.50 5.45 -22.21
C VAL A 369 0.56 6.40 -22.94
N LEU A 370 -0.75 6.16 -22.88
CA LEU A 370 -1.76 7.01 -23.51
C LEU A 370 -1.77 8.45 -22.94
N ALA A 371 -1.57 8.58 -21.61
CA ALA A 371 -1.49 9.87 -20.93
C ALA A 371 -0.23 10.67 -21.30
N LEU A 372 0.94 10.02 -21.39
CA LEU A 372 2.20 10.65 -21.77
C LEU A 372 2.21 11.09 -23.25
N LEU A 373 1.45 10.42 -24.10
CA LEU A 373 1.24 10.80 -25.50
C LEU A 373 0.12 11.84 -25.66
N ASP A 374 -0.51 12.28 -24.58
CA ASP A 374 -1.63 13.24 -24.55
C ASP A 374 -2.81 12.85 -25.49
N LEU A 375 -3.12 11.56 -25.59
CA LEU A 375 -4.12 11.05 -26.50
C LEU A 375 -5.55 11.41 -26.03
N PRO A 376 -6.51 11.59 -26.97
CA PRO A 376 -7.88 11.96 -26.60
C PRO A 376 -8.60 10.84 -25.84
N ALA A 377 -9.57 11.21 -25.03
CA ALA A 377 -10.36 10.29 -24.17
C ALA A 377 -11.11 9.15 -24.91
N GLY A 378 -11.27 9.23 -26.21
CA GLY A 378 -11.87 8.19 -27.06
C GLY A 378 -10.86 7.41 -27.89
N PHE A 379 -9.57 7.55 -27.62
CA PHE A 379 -8.53 6.80 -28.34
C PHE A 379 -8.62 5.30 -28.03
N GLU A 380 -8.60 4.47 -29.05
CA GLU A 380 -8.71 3.02 -28.94
C GLU A 380 -7.44 2.33 -29.47
N PRO A 381 -6.52 1.93 -28.61
CA PRO A 381 -5.42 1.06 -28.99
C PRO A 381 -5.97 -0.34 -29.35
N VAL A 382 -5.36 -1.00 -30.31
CA VAL A 382 -5.76 -2.33 -30.76
C VAL A 382 -4.57 -3.28 -30.82
N ASN A 383 -4.80 -4.60 -30.74
CA ASN A 383 -3.78 -5.64 -30.84
C ASN A 383 -2.59 -5.41 -29.88
N PHE A 384 -2.86 -5.36 -28.59
CA PHE A 384 -1.85 -5.10 -27.56
C PHE A 384 -1.92 -6.10 -26.42
N SER A 385 -0.79 -6.32 -25.76
CA SER A 385 -0.61 -7.01 -24.48
C SER A 385 -0.03 -6.03 -23.46
N ASP A 386 -0.48 -6.06 -22.19
CA ASP A 386 0.02 -5.20 -21.13
C ASP A 386 0.64 -6.06 -20.00
N ALA A 387 1.97 -5.99 -19.85
CA ALA A 387 2.71 -6.76 -18.86
C ALA A 387 2.39 -6.35 -17.41
N GLU A 388 2.07 -5.08 -17.15
CA GLU A 388 1.64 -4.61 -15.83
C GLU A 388 0.31 -5.24 -15.44
N ALA A 389 -0.65 -5.25 -16.34
CA ALA A 389 -1.96 -5.87 -16.11
C ALA A 389 -1.87 -7.38 -15.92
N ALA A 390 -1.05 -8.07 -16.74
CA ALA A 390 -0.82 -9.51 -16.62
C ALA A 390 -0.18 -9.88 -15.27
N ALA A 391 0.87 -9.16 -14.87
CA ALA A 391 1.57 -9.39 -13.60
C ALA A 391 0.68 -9.12 -12.39
N ALA A 392 -0.08 -8.02 -12.40
CA ALA A 392 -1.02 -7.69 -11.31
C ALA A 392 -2.12 -8.75 -11.16
N LEU A 393 -2.64 -9.29 -12.26
CA LEU A 393 -3.65 -10.35 -12.25
C LEU A 393 -3.08 -11.65 -11.68
N LEU A 394 -1.85 -12.03 -12.04
CA LEU A 394 -1.14 -13.21 -11.49
C LEU A 394 -0.82 -13.05 -10.00
N ALA A 395 -0.51 -11.84 -9.56
CA ALA A 395 -0.23 -11.53 -8.15
C ALA A 395 -1.49 -11.46 -7.26
N GLY A 396 -2.69 -11.60 -7.84
CA GLY A 396 -3.95 -11.60 -7.09
C GLY A 396 -4.33 -10.25 -6.48
N GLY A 397 -3.97 -9.13 -7.12
CA GLY A 397 -4.33 -7.78 -6.70
C GLY A 397 -3.36 -7.13 -5.70
N SER A 398 -2.14 -7.63 -5.60
CA SER A 398 -1.06 -6.87 -4.96
C SER A 398 -0.61 -5.72 -5.89
N ARG A 399 -0.17 -4.60 -5.30
CA ARG A 399 0.31 -3.43 -6.09
C ARG A 399 1.34 -3.88 -7.11
N GLY A 400 1.20 -3.36 -8.33
CA GLY A 400 2.02 -3.71 -9.47
C GLY A 400 3.53 -3.59 -9.19
N THR A 401 4.26 -4.59 -9.61
CA THR A 401 5.72 -4.60 -9.59
C THR A 401 6.22 -3.68 -10.71
N GLU A 402 7.22 -2.86 -10.45
CA GLU A 402 7.86 -2.03 -11.49
C GLU A 402 8.50 -2.89 -12.58
N LEU A 403 8.52 -2.39 -13.82
CA LEU A 403 9.02 -3.16 -14.97
C LEU A 403 10.44 -3.74 -14.78
N PRO A 404 11.44 -3.01 -14.24
CA PRO A 404 12.75 -3.57 -14.00
C PRO A 404 12.75 -4.75 -13.03
N GLN A 405 11.99 -4.63 -11.94
CA GLN A 405 11.85 -5.72 -10.98
C GLN A 405 11.15 -6.93 -11.59
N LEU A 406 10.11 -6.71 -12.39
CA LEU A 406 9.37 -7.77 -13.07
C LEU A 406 10.24 -8.49 -14.11
N ALA A 407 11.04 -7.73 -14.90
CA ALA A 407 12.00 -8.28 -15.86
C ALA A 407 13.08 -9.11 -15.14
N PHE A 408 13.57 -8.65 -14.00
CA PHE A 408 14.51 -9.40 -13.19
C PHE A 408 13.90 -10.68 -12.61
N GLU A 409 12.72 -10.59 -11.96
CA GLU A 409 12.05 -11.72 -11.33
C GLU A 409 11.63 -12.82 -12.32
N ARG A 410 11.25 -12.43 -13.54
CA ARG A 410 10.65 -13.35 -14.53
C ARG A 410 11.61 -13.81 -15.62
N LEU A 411 12.54 -12.94 -16.02
CA LEU A 411 13.46 -13.20 -17.12
C LEU A 411 14.92 -13.29 -16.67
N SER A 412 15.22 -13.08 -15.38
CA SER A 412 16.59 -12.96 -14.84
C SER A 412 17.42 -11.88 -15.56
N LEU A 413 16.76 -10.88 -16.11
CA LEU A 413 17.40 -9.74 -16.75
C LEU A 413 17.70 -8.67 -15.69
N PRO A 414 18.97 -8.36 -15.42
CA PRO A 414 19.37 -7.32 -14.48
C PRO A 414 19.11 -5.94 -15.12
N VAL A 415 17.88 -5.47 -15.03
CA VAL A 415 17.49 -4.12 -15.41
C VAL A 415 17.52 -3.26 -14.16
N GLN A 416 18.36 -2.22 -14.15
CA GLN A 416 18.37 -1.26 -13.03
C GLN A 416 17.11 -0.39 -13.06
N MET A 417 16.73 0.18 -11.90
CA MET A 417 15.66 1.19 -11.87
C MET A 417 16.04 2.33 -12.83
N PRO A 418 15.14 2.70 -13.77
CA PRO A 418 15.52 3.54 -14.91
C PRO A 418 15.84 4.98 -14.47
N GLY A 419 17.14 5.25 -14.28
CA GLY A 419 17.68 6.60 -14.10
C GLY A 419 18.24 7.16 -15.41
N SER A 420 18.75 6.28 -16.30
CA SER A 420 19.30 6.64 -17.60
C SER A 420 18.45 6.15 -18.77
N ASP A 421 18.63 6.75 -19.93
CA ASP A 421 17.93 6.34 -21.15
C ASP A 421 18.32 4.93 -21.60
N ALA A 422 19.57 4.51 -21.33
CA ALA A 422 20.03 3.16 -21.61
C ALA A 422 19.27 2.09 -20.76
N GLU A 423 18.98 2.39 -19.50
CA GLU A 423 18.21 1.51 -18.61
C GLU A 423 16.74 1.43 -19.01
N LYS A 424 16.14 2.56 -19.40
CA LYS A 424 14.78 2.61 -19.97
C LYS A 424 14.70 1.79 -21.27
N ALA A 425 15.72 1.89 -22.12
CA ALA A 425 15.80 1.13 -23.35
C ALA A 425 15.88 -0.38 -23.08
N GLN A 426 16.72 -0.80 -22.14
CA GLN A 426 16.85 -2.21 -21.76
C GLN A 426 15.53 -2.78 -21.23
N ALA A 427 14.84 -2.04 -20.35
CA ALA A 427 13.55 -2.42 -19.80
C ALA A 427 12.48 -2.55 -20.91
N CYS A 428 12.42 -1.60 -21.83
CA CYS A 428 11.50 -1.62 -22.97
C CYS A 428 11.77 -2.82 -23.90
N ALA A 429 13.02 -3.12 -24.19
CA ALA A 429 13.40 -4.26 -25.04
C ALA A 429 13.04 -5.64 -24.42
N ALA A 430 12.88 -5.72 -23.11
CA ALA A 430 12.46 -6.95 -22.44
C ALA A 430 10.94 -7.27 -22.58
N LEU A 431 10.12 -6.30 -23.00
CA LEU A 431 8.66 -6.42 -23.02
C LEU A 431 8.11 -7.58 -23.87
N PRO A 432 8.59 -7.84 -25.10
CA PRO A 432 8.06 -8.96 -25.89
C PRO A 432 8.21 -10.30 -25.19
N ALA A 433 9.39 -10.59 -24.66
CA ALA A 433 9.66 -11.83 -23.93
C ALA A 433 8.86 -11.91 -22.62
N LEU A 434 8.77 -10.78 -21.91
CA LEU A 434 8.02 -10.68 -20.65
C LEU A 434 6.51 -10.89 -20.87
N CYS A 435 5.90 -10.24 -21.86
CA CYS A 435 4.50 -10.44 -22.20
C CYS A 435 4.21 -11.89 -22.57
N ALA A 436 5.04 -12.51 -23.42
CA ALA A 436 4.86 -13.91 -23.82
C ALA A 436 4.93 -14.87 -22.62
N LEU A 437 5.86 -14.65 -21.68
CA LEU A 437 5.98 -15.46 -20.46
C LEU A 437 4.75 -15.30 -19.55
N LEU A 438 4.33 -14.04 -19.29
CA LEU A 438 3.19 -13.74 -18.42
C LEU A 438 1.87 -14.26 -19.02
N GLU A 439 1.68 -14.20 -20.32
CA GLU A 439 0.52 -14.76 -21.02
C GLU A 439 0.49 -16.31 -20.88
N ALA A 440 1.64 -16.98 -21.00
CA ALA A 440 1.74 -18.42 -20.77
C ALA A 440 1.44 -18.79 -19.29
N GLU A 441 1.88 -17.98 -18.33
CA GLU A 441 1.54 -18.16 -16.91
C GLU A 441 0.04 -17.95 -16.65
N LEU A 442 -0.58 -16.94 -17.27
CA LEU A 442 -2.02 -16.70 -17.19
C LEU A 442 -2.83 -17.87 -17.78
N GLU A 443 -2.37 -18.47 -18.88
CA GLU A 443 -3.00 -19.63 -19.48
C GLU A 443 -2.92 -20.85 -18.54
N LYS A 444 -1.75 -21.18 -17.99
CA LYS A 444 -1.57 -22.21 -16.97
C LYS A 444 -2.41 -21.96 -15.72
N ALA A 445 -2.57 -20.69 -15.33
CA ALA A 445 -3.42 -20.30 -14.23
C ALA A 445 -4.93 -20.36 -14.56
N GLY A 446 -5.34 -20.49 -15.82
CA GLY A 446 -6.74 -20.43 -16.28
C GLY A 446 -7.33 -19.03 -16.12
N MET A 447 -6.52 -17.97 -16.26
CA MET A 447 -6.91 -16.57 -16.15
C MET A 447 -6.79 -15.79 -17.47
N LYS A 448 -6.41 -16.46 -18.57
CA LYS A 448 -6.24 -15.83 -19.89
C LYS A 448 -7.51 -15.14 -20.36
N GLY A 449 -8.68 -15.79 -20.20
CA GLY A 449 -9.98 -15.18 -20.57
C GLY A 449 -10.27 -13.89 -19.76
N VAL A 450 -9.99 -13.87 -18.45
CA VAL A 450 -10.11 -12.66 -17.62
C VAL A 450 -9.20 -11.55 -18.14
N TYR A 451 -7.98 -11.88 -18.53
CA TYR A 451 -7.02 -10.91 -19.06
C TYR A 451 -7.46 -10.35 -20.41
N GLU A 452 -7.75 -11.20 -21.39
CA GLU A 452 -8.02 -10.81 -22.78
C GLU A 452 -9.42 -10.21 -22.99
N GLU A 453 -10.45 -10.75 -22.29
CA GLU A 453 -11.83 -10.36 -22.49
C GLU A 453 -12.31 -9.27 -21.54
N LEU A 454 -11.63 -9.09 -20.40
CA LEU A 454 -12.05 -8.17 -19.35
C LEU A 454 -11.01 -7.09 -19.06
N GLU A 455 -9.79 -7.45 -18.63
CA GLU A 455 -8.85 -6.46 -18.14
C GLU A 455 -8.22 -5.61 -19.26
N LEU A 456 -7.79 -6.22 -20.36
CA LEU A 456 -7.22 -5.47 -21.49
C LEU A 456 -8.23 -4.52 -22.14
N PRO A 457 -9.45 -4.95 -22.53
CA PRO A 457 -10.43 -4.05 -23.15
C PRO A 457 -10.90 -2.92 -22.25
N LEU A 458 -10.77 -3.09 -20.92
CA LEU A 458 -11.18 -2.10 -19.94
C LEU A 458 -10.16 -0.94 -19.80
N LEU A 459 -8.86 -1.18 -20.07
CA LEU A 459 -7.82 -0.15 -19.92
C LEU A 459 -8.11 1.15 -20.70
N PRO A 460 -8.45 1.13 -22.01
CA PRO A 460 -8.80 2.35 -22.73
C PRO A 460 -10.12 2.98 -22.26
N VAL A 461 -11.10 2.19 -21.79
CA VAL A 461 -12.34 2.71 -21.21
C VAL A 461 -12.04 3.55 -19.96
N VAL A 462 -11.24 3.00 -19.06
CA VAL A 462 -10.83 3.66 -17.80
C VAL A 462 -9.99 4.89 -18.11
N TYR A 463 -9.04 4.81 -19.03
CA TYR A 463 -8.29 5.98 -19.50
C TYR A 463 -9.22 7.10 -20.01
N GLY A 464 -10.24 6.72 -20.80
CA GLY A 464 -11.23 7.68 -21.30
C GLY A 464 -12.03 8.37 -20.19
N MET A 465 -12.37 7.67 -19.12
CA MET A 465 -13.04 8.22 -17.93
C MET A 465 -12.11 9.19 -17.18
N GLU A 466 -10.87 8.78 -16.89
CA GLU A 466 -9.86 9.59 -16.23
C GLU A 466 -9.57 10.89 -17.00
N ARG A 467 -9.42 10.79 -18.33
CA ARG A 467 -9.13 11.94 -19.20
C ARG A 467 -10.29 12.92 -19.31
N ARG A 468 -11.55 12.45 -19.31
CA ARG A 468 -12.74 13.32 -19.31
C ARG A 468 -12.94 14.01 -17.97
N GLY A 469 -12.70 13.30 -16.87
CA GLY A 469 -12.99 13.80 -15.54
C GLY A 469 -14.48 14.06 -15.29
N THR A 470 -14.82 14.61 -14.15
CA THR A 470 -16.20 14.97 -13.73
C THR A 470 -16.25 16.45 -13.38
N ALA A 471 -17.24 17.18 -13.92
CA ALA A 471 -17.37 18.60 -13.63
C ALA A 471 -17.69 18.85 -12.15
N ALA A 472 -17.05 19.86 -11.56
CA ALA A 472 -17.22 20.26 -10.16
C ALA A 472 -17.65 21.72 -10.06
N ASP A 473 -18.64 21.98 -9.21
CA ASP A 473 -19.02 23.33 -8.82
C ASP A 473 -18.05 23.83 -7.74
N THR A 474 -17.01 24.53 -8.18
CA THR A 474 -15.95 25.06 -7.30
C THR A 474 -16.44 26.17 -6.40
N ALA A 475 -17.45 26.94 -6.81
CA ALA A 475 -18.05 27.98 -5.96
C ALA A 475 -18.77 27.33 -4.77
N LEU A 476 -19.60 26.34 -5.03
CA LEU A 476 -20.28 25.57 -3.97
C LEU A 476 -19.29 24.83 -3.07
N LEU A 477 -18.21 24.26 -3.61
CA LEU A 477 -17.14 23.67 -2.80
C LEU A 477 -16.50 24.70 -1.85
N GLY A 478 -16.23 25.91 -2.32
CA GLY A 478 -15.71 27.02 -1.50
C GLY A 478 -16.69 27.43 -0.38
N GLU A 479 -17.98 27.54 -0.69
CA GLU A 479 -19.04 27.81 0.31
C GLU A 479 -19.11 26.70 1.37
N LEU A 480 -19.00 25.43 0.96
CA LEU A 480 -19.00 24.28 1.88
C LEU A 480 -17.76 24.26 2.76
N SER A 481 -16.58 24.57 2.23
CA SER A 481 -15.35 24.69 3.04
C SER A 481 -15.51 25.73 4.13
N ALA A 482 -16.02 26.91 3.81
CA ALA A 482 -16.27 27.98 4.78
C ALA A 482 -17.35 27.58 5.82
N LYS A 483 -18.43 26.92 5.36
CA LYS A 483 -19.49 26.42 6.25
C LYS A 483 -18.97 25.37 7.24
N PHE A 484 -18.15 24.44 6.78
CA PHE A 484 -17.56 23.41 7.65
C PHE A 484 -16.54 24.02 8.63
N GLU A 485 -15.74 24.99 8.21
CA GLU A 485 -14.84 25.73 9.09
C GLU A 485 -15.60 26.39 10.23
N LYS A 486 -16.67 27.15 9.90
CA LYS A 486 -17.51 27.78 10.89
C LYS A 486 -18.12 26.79 11.87
N LYS A 487 -18.65 25.66 11.36
CA LYS A 487 -19.25 24.59 12.19
C LYS A 487 -18.20 23.95 13.13
N MET A 488 -16.98 23.74 12.66
CA MET A 488 -15.88 23.22 13.50
C MET A 488 -15.54 24.18 14.63
N LEU A 489 -15.49 25.50 14.37
CA LEU A 489 -15.26 26.52 15.40
C LEU A 489 -16.39 26.53 16.44
N GLU A 490 -17.65 26.45 16.00
CA GLU A 490 -18.82 26.36 16.89
C GLU A 490 -18.75 25.11 17.80
N LEU A 491 -18.44 23.94 17.23
CA LEU A 491 -18.32 22.70 17.99
C LEU A 491 -17.13 22.71 18.97
N GLN A 492 -16.01 23.34 18.58
CA GLN A 492 -14.85 23.54 19.43
C GLN A 492 -15.20 24.42 20.64
N ALA A 493 -15.85 25.56 20.42
CA ALA A 493 -16.26 26.49 21.47
C ALA A 493 -17.26 25.82 22.44
N GLU A 494 -18.23 25.06 21.91
CA GLU A 494 -19.21 24.34 22.73
C GLU A 494 -18.57 23.22 23.57
N ALA A 495 -17.59 22.50 22.98
CA ALA A 495 -16.83 21.50 23.73
C ALA A 495 -16.02 22.15 24.88
N GLU A 496 -15.40 23.28 24.65
CA GLU A 496 -14.70 24.07 25.68
C GLU A 496 -15.65 24.53 26.78
N ARG A 497 -16.84 25.03 26.41
CA ARG A 497 -17.87 25.46 27.36
C ARG A 497 -18.34 24.31 28.27
N LEU A 498 -18.58 23.13 27.69
CA LEU A 498 -19.07 21.94 28.41
C LEU A 498 -18.02 21.31 29.33
N THR A 499 -16.75 21.40 28.98
CA THR A 499 -15.68 20.70 29.69
C THR A 499 -14.78 21.62 30.53
N GLY A 500 -14.89 22.96 30.35
CA GLY A 500 -13.98 23.90 30.96
C GLY A 500 -12.50 23.67 30.59
N ALA A 501 -12.23 23.08 29.39
CA ALA A 501 -10.90 22.75 28.94
C ALA A 501 -10.70 23.17 27.49
N GLN A 502 -9.59 23.86 27.24
CA GLN A 502 -9.11 24.17 25.89
C GLN A 502 -8.33 22.97 25.36
N VAL A 503 -8.96 22.19 24.48
CA VAL A 503 -8.42 20.93 23.96
C VAL A 503 -8.52 20.93 22.44
N ASN A 504 -7.44 20.59 21.76
CA ASN A 504 -7.49 20.35 20.31
C ASN A 504 -8.24 19.05 20.02
N LEU A 505 -9.48 19.16 19.48
CA LEU A 505 -10.35 18.00 19.19
C LEU A 505 -9.81 17.09 18.07
N ASN A 506 -8.85 17.57 17.25
CA ASN A 506 -8.11 16.75 16.28
C ASN A 506 -6.97 15.95 16.90
N SER A 507 -6.61 16.19 18.16
CA SER A 507 -5.52 15.47 18.83
C SER A 507 -6.05 14.27 19.61
N PRO A 508 -5.83 12.99 19.15
CA PRO A 508 -6.29 11.82 19.91
C PRO A 508 -5.77 11.78 21.34
N LYS A 509 -4.55 12.26 21.58
CA LYS A 509 -3.92 12.29 22.92
C LYS A 509 -4.62 13.29 23.84
N GLN A 510 -4.94 14.50 23.36
CA GLN A 510 -5.63 15.52 24.18
C GLN A 510 -7.08 15.12 24.43
N VAL A 511 -7.76 14.56 23.44
CA VAL A 511 -9.11 14.01 23.58
C VAL A 511 -9.13 12.82 24.56
N GLY A 512 -8.13 11.93 24.50
CA GLY A 512 -7.98 10.82 25.46
C GLY A 512 -7.84 11.33 26.90
N PHE A 513 -6.95 12.30 27.13
CA PHE A 513 -6.80 12.96 28.44
C PHE A 513 -8.13 13.58 28.91
N LEU A 514 -8.83 14.32 28.03
CA LEU A 514 -10.11 14.93 28.35
C LEU A 514 -11.16 13.90 28.79
N LEU A 515 -11.35 12.80 28.01
CA LEU A 515 -12.40 11.84 28.26
C LEU A 515 -12.11 10.94 29.48
N TYR A 516 -10.89 10.40 29.57
CA TYR A 516 -10.57 9.35 30.53
C TYR A 516 -9.95 9.86 31.84
N GLU A 517 -9.21 10.97 31.81
CA GLU A 517 -8.54 11.52 32.99
C GLU A 517 -9.31 12.70 33.58
N LYS A 518 -9.66 13.73 32.77
CA LYS A 518 -10.35 14.92 33.28
C LYS A 518 -11.83 14.67 33.58
N LEU A 519 -12.57 14.09 32.61
CA LEU A 519 -14.00 13.77 32.77
C LEU A 519 -14.25 12.40 33.44
N ASN A 520 -13.20 11.61 33.61
CA ASN A 520 -13.23 10.26 34.24
C ASN A 520 -14.34 9.37 33.69
N LEU A 521 -14.55 9.35 32.36
CA LEU A 521 -15.56 8.53 31.73
C LEU A 521 -15.18 7.07 31.82
N GLY A 522 -15.96 6.30 32.60
CA GLY A 522 -15.68 4.90 32.87
C GLY A 522 -15.92 3.99 31.66
N LEU A 523 -14.97 3.12 31.38
CA LEU A 523 -15.13 1.98 30.47
C LEU A 523 -15.46 0.73 31.31
N GLY A 524 -16.39 -0.12 30.85
CA GLY A 524 -16.58 -1.45 31.42
C GLY A 524 -15.34 -2.33 31.25
N GLU A 525 -15.20 -3.39 32.07
CA GLU A 525 -13.97 -4.23 32.03
C GLU A 525 -13.70 -4.86 30.66
N ALA A 526 -14.74 -5.24 29.92
CA ALA A 526 -14.60 -5.75 28.56
C ALA A 526 -14.08 -4.67 27.59
N GLN A 527 -14.60 -3.43 27.72
CA GLN A 527 -14.22 -2.28 26.88
C GLN A 527 -12.83 -1.75 27.23
N LYS A 528 -12.40 -1.80 28.48
CA LYS A 528 -11.02 -1.50 28.88
C LYS A 528 -10.03 -2.39 28.12
N LYS A 529 -10.35 -3.67 27.95
CA LYS A 529 -9.53 -4.63 27.21
C LYS A 529 -9.57 -4.38 25.70
N GLN A 530 -10.75 -4.05 25.17
CA GLN A 530 -10.99 -3.81 23.73
C GLN A 530 -10.35 -2.50 23.25
N PHE A 531 -10.48 -1.42 24.03
CA PHE A 531 -10.07 -0.07 23.63
C PHE A 531 -8.69 0.34 24.16
N ARG A 532 -7.94 -0.57 24.78
CA ARG A 532 -6.58 -0.28 25.26
C ARG A 532 -5.59 -0.15 24.11
N ASN A 533 -4.88 0.97 24.04
CA ASN A 533 -3.82 1.22 23.09
C ASN A 533 -2.50 0.52 23.51
N LYS A 534 -1.56 0.40 22.57
CA LYS A 534 -0.22 -0.18 22.87
C LYS A 534 0.60 0.65 23.86
N ASP A 535 0.36 1.95 23.92
CA ASP A 535 0.99 2.92 24.83
C ASP A 535 0.36 2.95 26.25
N GLY A 536 -0.59 2.06 26.51
CA GLY A 536 -1.26 1.93 27.80
C GLY A 536 -2.48 2.83 28.01
N GLY A 537 -2.71 3.82 27.14
CA GLY A 537 -3.91 4.67 27.13
C GLY A 537 -5.13 3.97 26.51
N TYR A 538 -6.26 4.69 26.41
CA TYR A 538 -7.47 4.20 25.77
C TYR A 538 -7.75 4.89 24.44
N SER A 539 -8.30 4.11 23.50
CA SER A 539 -8.67 4.59 22.17
C SER A 539 -9.72 5.70 22.24
N THR A 540 -9.55 6.70 21.41
CA THR A 540 -10.54 7.73 21.10
C THR A 540 -11.16 7.53 19.72
N GLY A 541 -11.00 6.34 19.12
CA GLY A 541 -11.57 5.99 17.81
C GLY A 541 -13.10 6.01 17.85
N GLU A 542 -13.71 5.92 16.68
CA GLU A 542 -15.16 6.01 16.52
C GLU A 542 -15.93 5.00 17.39
N GLU A 543 -15.49 3.74 17.46
CA GLU A 543 -16.13 2.69 18.29
C GLU A 543 -16.14 3.05 19.77
N ALA A 544 -15.01 3.56 20.29
CA ALA A 544 -14.91 3.98 21.69
C ALA A 544 -15.81 5.20 21.99
N LEU A 545 -15.86 6.17 21.06
CA LEU A 545 -16.75 7.33 21.20
C LEU A 545 -18.22 6.95 21.06
N GLN A 546 -18.59 6.02 20.18
CA GLN A 546 -19.98 5.53 20.08
C GLN A 546 -20.39 4.82 21.37
N TYR A 547 -19.51 4.02 21.99
CA TYR A 547 -19.78 3.41 23.30
C TYR A 547 -20.00 4.47 24.41
N LEU A 548 -19.20 5.55 24.39
CA LEU A 548 -19.30 6.64 25.38
C LEU A 548 -20.37 7.70 25.06
N LYS A 549 -21.12 7.57 23.96
CA LYS A 549 -22.03 8.59 23.43
C LYS A 549 -23.05 9.12 24.45
N ALA A 550 -23.55 8.25 25.31
CA ALA A 550 -24.52 8.61 26.35
C ALA A 550 -23.87 9.05 27.66
N ALA A 551 -22.56 8.88 27.82
CA ALA A 551 -21.87 9.14 29.10
C ALA A 551 -21.63 10.63 29.38
N HIS A 552 -21.49 11.48 28.35
CA HIS A 552 -21.26 12.92 28.49
C HIS A 552 -21.62 13.68 27.21
N PRO A 553 -22.25 14.89 27.29
CA PRO A 553 -22.67 15.68 26.13
C PRO A 553 -21.53 16.07 25.18
N VAL A 554 -20.27 16.13 25.63
CA VAL A 554 -19.12 16.40 24.74
C VAL A 554 -18.86 15.28 23.72
N VAL A 555 -19.28 14.03 24.02
CA VAL A 555 -18.94 12.91 23.14
C VAL A 555 -19.70 12.96 21.78
N PRO A 556 -21.00 13.23 21.72
CA PRO A 556 -21.67 13.51 20.45
C PRO A 556 -21.05 14.66 19.66
N LEU A 557 -20.61 15.75 20.34
CA LEU A 557 -19.92 16.87 19.68
C LEU A 557 -18.57 16.46 19.07
N LEU A 558 -17.82 15.59 19.76
CA LEU A 558 -16.57 15.02 19.24
C LEU A 558 -16.80 14.19 17.98
N LEU A 559 -17.86 13.39 17.95
CA LEU A 559 -18.23 12.60 16.78
C LEU A 559 -18.58 13.50 15.59
N GLU A 560 -19.43 14.53 15.83
CA GLU A 560 -19.83 15.51 14.81
C GLU A 560 -18.62 16.33 14.33
N TYR A 561 -17.77 16.81 15.24
CA TYR A 561 -16.55 17.54 14.89
C TYR A 561 -15.63 16.71 13.97
N ARG A 562 -15.40 15.45 14.30
CA ARG A 562 -14.57 14.56 13.48
C ARG A 562 -15.15 14.28 12.12
N GLU A 563 -16.46 14.10 12.03
CA GLU A 563 -17.15 13.95 10.74
C GLU A 563 -16.96 15.17 9.87
N VAL A 564 -17.25 16.37 10.41
CA VAL A 564 -17.12 17.65 9.67
C VAL A 564 -15.66 17.92 9.30
N SER A 565 -14.72 17.70 10.22
CA SER A 565 -13.29 17.86 9.98
C SER A 565 -12.78 16.92 8.88
N LYS A 566 -13.20 15.65 8.89
CA LYS A 566 -12.88 14.68 7.84
C LYS A 566 -13.47 15.07 6.49
N LEU A 567 -14.72 15.52 6.47
CA LEU A 567 -15.39 15.97 5.24
C LEU A 567 -14.69 17.21 4.66
N LYS A 568 -14.32 18.18 5.49
CA LYS A 568 -13.59 19.35 5.05
C LYS A 568 -12.21 18.96 4.50
N SER A 569 -11.36 18.38 5.34
CA SER A 569 -9.95 18.16 4.99
C SER A 569 -9.73 17.05 3.97
N SER A 570 -10.45 15.90 4.10
CA SER A 570 -10.23 14.75 3.23
C SER A 570 -11.00 14.81 1.92
N PHE A 571 -12.07 15.62 1.85
CA PHE A 571 -12.89 15.74 0.63
C PHE A 571 -12.91 17.16 0.09
N VAL A 572 -13.57 18.12 0.76
CA VAL A 572 -13.86 19.42 0.17
C VAL A 572 -12.59 20.16 -0.24
N ASP A 573 -11.63 20.35 0.67
CA ASP A 573 -10.39 21.07 0.39
C ASP A 573 -9.53 20.34 -0.65
N ASN A 574 -9.49 19.01 -0.59
CA ASN A 574 -8.78 18.19 -1.58
C ASN A 574 -9.45 18.24 -2.96
N LEU A 575 -10.79 18.30 -3.05
CA LEU A 575 -11.51 18.43 -4.31
C LEU A 575 -11.27 19.81 -4.95
N ILE A 576 -11.27 20.90 -4.13
CA ILE A 576 -10.88 22.23 -4.60
C ILE A 576 -9.48 22.22 -5.21
N ALA A 577 -8.51 21.67 -4.48
CA ALA A 577 -7.11 21.61 -4.91
C ALA A 577 -6.89 20.69 -6.15
N ALA A 578 -7.73 19.67 -6.32
CA ALA A 578 -7.62 18.69 -7.41
C ALA A 578 -8.42 19.10 -8.65
N THR A 579 -9.24 20.17 -8.59
CA THR A 579 -9.98 20.62 -9.77
C THR A 579 -9.03 21.23 -10.80
N GLY A 580 -9.07 20.66 -12.01
CA GLY A 580 -8.24 21.12 -13.11
C GLY A 580 -8.67 22.50 -13.67
N PRO A 581 -7.86 23.10 -14.55
CA PRO A 581 -8.16 24.37 -15.19
C PRO A 581 -9.40 24.31 -16.09
N ASP A 582 -9.82 23.12 -16.48
CA ASP A 582 -11.06 22.84 -17.23
C ASP A 582 -12.32 22.75 -16.34
N GLY A 583 -12.19 22.98 -15.01
CA GLY A 583 -13.28 22.90 -14.04
C GLY A 583 -13.69 21.45 -13.74
N ARG A 584 -12.84 20.46 -14.03
CA ARG A 584 -13.14 19.05 -13.82
C ARG A 584 -12.17 18.37 -12.86
N LEU A 585 -12.65 17.32 -12.22
CA LEU A 585 -11.89 16.45 -11.34
C LEU A 585 -11.45 15.20 -12.10
N HIS A 586 -10.15 14.99 -12.19
CA HIS A 586 -9.54 13.84 -12.87
C HIS A 586 -9.00 12.87 -11.82
N THR A 587 -9.82 11.90 -11.41
CA THR A 587 -9.36 10.83 -10.52
C THR A 587 -8.52 9.81 -11.29
N THR A 588 -7.69 9.06 -10.57
CA THR A 588 -7.02 7.87 -11.10
C THR A 588 -7.77 6.63 -10.64
N PHE A 589 -8.28 5.82 -11.56
CA PHE A 589 -8.87 4.52 -11.28
C PHE A 589 -7.82 3.41 -11.40
N ASP A 590 -7.79 2.52 -10.41
CA ASP A 590 -7.02 1.29 -10.48
C ASP A 590 -7.97 0.10 -10.55
N GLN A 591 -7.99 -0.59 -11.70
CA GLN A 591 -8.86 -1.74 -11.94
C GLN A 591 -8.28 -3.06 -11.41
N LEU A 592 -7.02 -3.08 -11.00
CA LEU A 592 -6.27 -4.27 -10.59
C LEU A 592 -5.74 -4.18 -9.14
N GLY A 593 -5.82 -3.02 -8.49
CA GLY A 593 -5.22 -2.74 -7.19
C GLY A 593 -5.90 -3.41 -5.98
N THR A 594 -6.98 -4.18 -6.18
CA THR A 594 -7.67 -4.87 -5.09
C THR A 594 -7.70 -6.38 -5.28
N ALA A 595 -7.58 -7.12 -4.19
CA ALA A 595 -7.59 -8.59 -4.21
C ALA A 595 -8.92 -9.20 -4.71
N THR A 596 -10.02 -8.46 -4.68
CA THR A 596 -11.34 -8.89 -5.18
C THR A 596 -11.57 -8.48 -6.64
N GLY A 597 -10.68 -7.72 -7.27
CA GLY A 597 -10.89 -7.17 -8.61
C GLY A 597 -11.82 -5.96 -8.68
N ARG A 598 -12.31 -5.43 -7.53
CA ARG A 598 -13.02 -4.14 -7.48
C ARG A 598 -12.10 -3.00 -7.86
N PHE A 599 -12.66 -1.94 -8.43
CA PHE A 599 -11.94 -0.69 -8.65
C PHE A 599 -11.53 -0.03 -7.34
N SER A 600 -10.41 0.66 -7.36
CA SER A 600 -10.09 1.71 -6.40
C SER A 600 -9.90 3.04 -7.11
N SER A 601 -10.13 4.14 -6.39
CA SER A 601 -10.00 5.51 -6.90
C SER A 601 -9.05 6.29 -6.00
N SER A 602 -8.19 7.10 -6.61
CA SER A 602 -7.20 7.92 -5.88
C SER A 602 -6.90 9.21 -6.61
N ARG A 603 -6.47 10.20 -5.89
CA ARG A 603 -6.02 11.53 -6.37
C ARG A 603 -7.03 12.28 -7.26
N PRO A 604 -8.24 12.59 -6.75
CA PRO A 604 -8.82 12.30 -5.43
C PRO A 604 -9.57 10.96 -5.38
N ASN A 605 -9.81 10.40 -4.16
CA ASN A 605 -10.66 9.22 -4.00
C ASN A 605 -12.13 9.62 -4.06
N LEU A 606 -12.82 9.33 -5.16
CA LEU A 606 -14.23 9.65 -5.39
C LEU A 606 -15.19 8.54 -4.95
N GLN A 607 -14.69 7.32 -4.66
CA GLN A 607 -15.52 6.19 -4.24
C GLN A 607 -15.90 6.24 -2.75
N ASN A 608 -15.20 7.04 -1.94
CA ASN A 608 -15.41 7.10 -0.49
C ASN A 608 -16.22 8.32 -0.02
N ILE A 609 -16.82 9.09 -0.94
CA ILE A 609 -17.68 10.24 -0.60
C ILE A 609 -18.93 9.72 0.10
N PRO A 610 -19.21 10.14 1.36
CA PRO A 610 -20.31 9.59 2.15
C PRO A 610 -21.69 9.81 1.51
N VAL A 611 -22.55 8.80 1.66
CA VAL A 611 -23.93 8.81 1.10
C VAL A 611 -25.03 8.86 2.18
N ARG A 612 -24.66 8.74 3.45
CA ARG A 612 -25.63 8.60 4.55
C ARG A 612 -25.83 9.87 5.37
N SER A 613 -24.82 10.73 5.45
CA SER A 613 -24.90 11.96 6.21
C SER A 613 -25.32 13.15 5.32
N GLU A 614 -26.06 14.09 5.86
CA GLU A 614 -26.44 15.33 5.18
C GLU A 614 -25.22 16.10 4.66
N ALA A 615 -24.15 16.16 5.47
CA ALA A 615 -22.91 16.82 5.08
C ALA A 615 -22.22 16.11 3.90
N GLY A 616 -22.21 14.79 3.86
CA GLY A 616 -21.70 14.00 2.72
C GLY A 616 -22.54 14.20 1.45
N LEU A 617 -23.86 14.26 1.58
CA LEU A 617 -24.76 14.55 0.47
C LEU A 617 -24.53 15.96 -0.11
N LEU A 618 -24.15 16.95 0.71
CA LEU A 618 -23.78 18.27 0.20
C LEU A 618 -22.50 18.21 -0.66
N VAL A 619 -21.53 17.40 -0.31
CA VAL A 619 -20.34 17.20 -1.16
C VAL A 619 -20.72 16.57 -2.52
N ARG A 620 -21.65 15.61 -2.54
CA ARG A 620 -22.14 15.03 -3.80
C ARG A 620 -22.89 16.06 -4.68
N LYS A 621 -23.52 17.08 -4.09
CA LYS A 621 -24.17 18.15 -4.83
C LYS A 621 -23.19 18.95 -5.69
N CYS A 622 -21.92 19.02 -5.30
CA CYS A 622 -20.89 19.73 -6.05
C CYS A 622 -20.48 19.02 -7.37
N PHE A 623 -20.87 17.76 -7.58
CA PHE A 623 -20.63 17.05 -8.84
C PHE A 623 -21.81 17.34 -9.79
N VAL A 624 -21.55 18.13 -10.79
CA VAL A 624 -22.58 18.67 -11.69
C VAL A 624 -22.41 18.18 -13.13
N ALA A 625 -23.49 18.25 -13.91
CA ALA A 625 -23.40 18.11 -15.35
C ALA A 625 -23.05 19.47 -15.98
N ARG A 626 -22.30 19.46 -17.10
CA ARG A 626 -22.10 20.68 -17.90
C ARG A 626 -23.41 21.21 -18.50
N GLU A 627 -23.40 22.44 -18.95
CA GLU A 627 -24.58 23.08 -19.58
C GLU A 627 -25.10 22.27 -20.75
N GLY A 628 -26.43 22.10 -20.84
CA GLY A 628 -27.09 21.27 -21.86
C GLY A 628 -27.12 19.78 -21.57
N PHE A 629 -26.45 19.32 -20.50
CA PHE A 629 -26.40 17.92 -20.10
C PHE A 629 -27.12 17.67 -18.76
N VAL A 630 -27.28 16.42 -18.41
CA VAL A 630 -27.71 15.92 -17.10
C VAL A 630 -26.83 14.76 -16.69
N LEU A 631 -26.74 14.49 -15.40
CA LEU A 631 -26.16 13.26 -14.91
C LEU A 631 -27.20 12.13 -14.97
N LEU A 632 -26.75 10.95 -15.41
CA LEU A 632 -27.52 9.71 -15.39
C LEU A 632 -26.72 8.70 -14.55
N SER A 633 -27.30 8.22 -13.48
CA SER A 633 -26.78 7.12 -12.67
C SER A 633 -27.49 5.82 -13.01
N ALA A 634 -26.73 4.76 -13.15
CA ALA A 634 -27.22 3.40 -13.34
C ALA A 634 -26.58 2.49 -12.28
N ASP A 635 -27.38 1.98 -11.36
CA ASP A 635 -26.93 1.24 -10.19
C ASP A 635 -27.50 -0.17 -10.19
N TYR A 636 -26.65 -1.19 -9.98
CA TYR A 636 -27.12 -2.56 -9.88
C TYR A 636 -27.87 -2.82 -8.56
N SER A 637 -29.11 -3.28 -8.68
CA SER A 637 -29.91 -3.65 -7.53
C SER A 637 -29.41 -4.97 -6.91
N GLN A 638 -28.81 -4.91 -5.73
CA GLN A 638 -28.41 -6.07 -4.90
C GLN A 638 -27.50 -7.08 -5.66
N ILE A 639 -26.52 -6.62 -6.41
CA ILE A 639 -25.68 -7.47 -7.27
C ILE A 639 -24.98 -8.59 -6.48
N ASP A 640 -24.40 -8.30 -5.32
CA ASP A 640 -23.70 -9.31 -4.50
C ASP A 640 -24.63 -10.46 -4.08
N LEU A 641 -25.89 -10.15 -3.76
CA LEU A 641 -26.88 -11.19 -3.41
C LEU A 641 -27.36 -12.00 -4.64
N ARG A 642 -27.44 -11.36 -5.80
CA ARG A 642 -27.76 -12.06 -7.07
C ARG A 642 -26.63 -12.99 -7.50
N VAL A 643 -25.37 -12.56 -7.32
CA VAL A 643 -24.18 -13.40 -7.53
C VAL A 643 -24.16 -14.56 -6.54
N LEU A 644 -24.47 -14.31 -5.25
CA LEU A 644 -24.57 -15.38 -4.24
C LEU A 644 -25.67 -16.40 -4.62
N ALA A 645 -26.85 -15.95 -5.07
CA ALA A 645 -27.92 -16.82 -5.53
C ALA A 645 -27.47 -17.70 -6.71
N HIS A 646 -26.71 -17.13 -7.66
CA HIS A 646 -26.16 -17.87 -8.80
C HIS A 646 -25.13 -18.92 -8.35
N LEU A 647 -24.18 -18.55 -7.48
CA LEU A 647 -23.08 -19.41 -7.03
C LEU A 647 -23.58 -20.55 -6.14
N SER A 648 -24.51 -20.26 -5.21
CA SER A 648 -25.05 -21.23 -4.29
C SER A 648 -26.07 -22.18 -4.94
N GLY A 649 -26.78 -21.72 -5.98
CA GLY A 649 -27.91 -22.44 -6.57
C GLY A 649 -29.07 -22.65 -5.59
N ASP A 650 -29.12 -21.89 -4.48
CA ASP A 650 -30.17 -21.99 -3.48
C ASP A 650 -31.54 -21.73 -4.10
N ARG A 651 -32.47 -22.68 -3.94
CA ARG A 651 -33.78 -22.61 -4.59
C ARG A 651 -34.65 -21.47 -4.06
N GLY A 652 -34.58 -21.22 -2.75
CA GLY A 652 -35.33 -20.15 -2.11
C GLY A 652 -34.84 -18.78 -2.60
N PHE A 653 -33.51 -18.58 -2.57
CA PHE A 653 -32.87 -17.33 -2.99
C PHE A 653 -33.09 -17.04 -4.49
N THR A 654 -32.87 -18.04 -5.35
CA THR A 654 -33.09 -17.90 -6.80
C THR A 654 -34.55 -17.69 -7.15
N GLY A 655 -35.47 -18.37 -6.46
CA GLY A 655 -36.92 -18.18 -6.63
C GLY A 655 -37.34 -16.75 -6.34
N ALA A 656 -36.93 -16.18 -5.21
CA ALA A 656 -37.28 -14.84 -4.80
C ALA A 656 -36.82 -13.77 -5.82
N PHE A 657 -35.60 -13.89 -6.35
CA PHE A 657 -35.10 -12.95 -7.36
C PHE A 657 -35.80 -13.09 -8.71
N ARG A 658 -36.27 -14.30 -9.07
CA ARG A 658 -37.03 -14.53 -10.31
C ARG A 658 -38.46 -14.01 -10.24
N SER A 659 -39.10 -14.13 -9.06
CA SER A 659 -40.45 -13.60 -8.83
C SER A 659 -40.47 -12.09 -8.57
N GLY A 660 -39.30 -11.46 -8.35
CA GLY A 660 -39.20 -10.03 -8.03
C GLY A 660 -39.57 -9.69 -6.59
N GLU A 661 -39.54 -10.70 -5.68
CA GLU A 661 -39.80 -10.50 -4.26
C GLU A 661 -38.69 -9.67 -3.59
N ASP A 662 -39.05 -8.97 -2.53
CA ASP A 662 -38.07 -8.31 -1.65
C ASP A 662 -37.30 -9.36 -0.83
N ILE A 663 -36.06 -9.64 -1.24
CA ILE A 663 -35.20 -10.63 -0.61
C ILE A 663 -34.99 -10.37 0.91
N HIS A 664 -34.97 -9.11 1.35
CA HIS A 664 -34.80 -8.78 2.75
C HIS A 664 -36.08 -9.01 3.56
N LEU A 665 -37.24 -8.76 2.95
CA LEU A 665 -38.54 -9.09 3.54
C LEU A 665 -38.70 -10.60 3.69
N ARG A 666 -38.37 -11.36 2.62
CA ARG A 666 -38.42 -12.83 2.66
C ARG A 666 -37.47 -13.40 3.71
N THR A 667 -36.22 -12.96 3.74
CA THR A 667 -35.25 -13.40 4.75
C THR A 667 -35.71 -13.06 6.17
N ALA A 668 -36.35 -11.90 6.37
CA ALA A 668 -36.94 -11.55 7.67
C ALA A 668 -38.07 -12.50 8.06
N SER A 669 -39.00 -12.78 7.14
CA SER A 669 -40.08 -13.74 7.35
C SER A 669 -39.57 -15.12 7.78
N GLU A 670 -38.52 -15.61 7.12
CA GLU A 670 -37.89 -16.90 7.39
C GLU A 670 -37.13 -16.92 8.74
N ILE A 671 -36.28 -15.91 9.02
CA ILE A 671 -35.48 -15.86 10.26
C ILE A 671 -36.31 -15.65 11.50
N PHE A 672 -37.35 -14.79 11.42
CA PHE A 672 -38.22 -14.44 12.55
C PHE A 672 -39.48 -15.29 12.62
N HIS A 673 -39.65 -16.25 11.70
CA HIS A 673 -40.86 -17.11 11.61
C HIS A 673 -42.15 -16.30 11.61
N SER A 674 -42.16 -15.18 10.86
CA SER A 674 -43.30 -14.25 10.78
C SER A 674 -43.86 -14.21 9.37
N ALA A 675 -45.19 -14.11 9.21
CA ALA A 675 -45.78 -13.88 7.90
C ALA A 675 -45.25 -12.57 7.29
N PRO A 676 -45.12 -12.48 5.98
CA PRO A 676 -44.53 -11.28 5.29
C PRO A 676 -45.22 -9.97 5.70
N GLU A 677 -46.54 -10.01 5.92
CA GLU A 677 -47.35 -8.84 6.28
C GLU A 677 -47.09 -8.37 7.73
N LEU A 678 -46.53 -9.24 8.58
CA LEU A 678 -46.19 -8.96 9.99
C LEU A 678 -44.73 -8.59 10.20
N VAL A 679 -43.89 -8.57 9.11
CA VAL A 679 -42.48 -8.19 9.21
C VAL A 679 -42.38 -6.69 9.47
N THR A 680 -41.80 -6.30 10.60
CA THR A 680 -41.59 -4.91 10.95
C THR A 680 -40.39 -4.31 10.18
N PRO A 681 -40.31 -2.97 10.07
CA PRO A 681 -39.14 -2.30 9.48
C PRO A 681 -37.81 -2.69 10.16
N GLU A 682 -37.82 -2.93 11.49
CA GLU A 682 -36.66 -3.36 12.27
C GLU A 682 -36.24 -4.79 11.90
N MET A 683 -37.20 -5.72 11.77
CA MET A 683 -36.92 -7.10 11.33
C MET A 683 -36.33 -7.12 9.91
N ARG A 684 -36.90 -6.32 8.97
CA ARG A 684 -36.39 -6.19 7.61
C ARG A 684 -34.98 -5.57 7.61
N ARG A 685 -34.69 -4.58 8.46
CA ARG A 685 -33.35 -3.98 8.62
C ARG A 685 -32.35 -5.00 9.17
N ALA A 686 -32.75 -5.79 10.17
CA ALA A 686 -31.94 -6.87 10.71
C ALA A 686 -31.63 -7.94 9.63
N ALA A 687 -32.63 -8.38 8.88
CA ALA A 687 -32.45 -9.31 7.75
C ALA A 687 -31.53 -8.75 6.66
N LYS A 688 -31.62 -7.46 6.37
CA LYS A 688 -30.68 -6.79 5.46
C LYS A 688 -29.25 -6.87 5.97
N ALA A 689 -29.01 -6.59 7.26
CA ALA A 689 -27.70 -6.68 7.88
C ALA A 689 -27.17 -8.14 7.90
N ILE A 690 -28.06 -9.13 8.10
CA ILE A 690 -27.71 -10.54 8.07
C ILE A 690 -27.34 -10.98 6.64
N ASN A 691 -28.15 -10.66 5.63
CA ASN A 691 -27.89 -11.00 4.23
C ASN A 691 -26.50 -10.51 3.78
N PHE A 692 -26.21 -9.23 4.04
CA PHE A 692 -24.88 -8.68 3.72
C PHE A 692 -23.79 -9.24 4.64
N GLY A 693 -24.10 -9.45 5.92
CA GLY A 693 -23.17 -10.04 6.88
C GLY A 693 -22.69 -11.43 6.46
N ILE A 694 -23.57 -12.29 5.98
CA ILE A 694 -23.22 -13.63 5.47
C ILE A 694 -22.34 -13.53 4.22
N VAL A 695 -22.71 -12.69 3.24
CA VAL A 695 -21.89 -12.44 2.05
C VAL A 695 -20.45 -12.03 2.42
N TYR A 696 -20.32 -11.16 3.43
CA TYR A 696 -19.02 -10.65 3.86
C TYR A 696 -18.35 -11.50 4.96
N GLY A 697 -18.92 -12.64 5.30
CA GLY A 697 -18.37 -13.56 6.28
C GLY A 697 -18.33 -13.00 7.70
N LYS A 698 -19.28 -12.12 8.08
CA LYS A 698 -19.35 -11.57 9.44
C LYS A 698 -19.55 -12.66 10.48
N THR A 699 -18.85 -12.54 11.59
CA THR A 699 -19.03 -13.41 12.76
C THR A 699 -20.26 -12.98 13.58
N ALA A 700 -20.76 -13.87 14.46
CA ALA A 700 -21.82 -13.52 15.40
C ALA A 700 -21.46 -12.30 16.26
N GLN A 701 -20.19 -12.09 16.60
CA GLN A 701 -19.71 -10.90 17.31
C GLN A 701 -19.88 -9.64 16.46
N GLY A 702 -19.47 -9.66 15.17
CA GLY A 702 -19.64 -8.50 14.29
C GLY A 702 -21.11 -8.18 14.02
N LEU A 703 -21.95 -9.21 13.85
CA LEU A 703 -23.39 -9.02 13.65
C LEU A 703 -24.07 -8.46 14.91
N SER A 704 -23.70 -8.92 16.12
CA SER A 704 -24.21 -8.41 17.39
C SER A 704 -23.92 -6.91 17.57
N GLN A 705 -22.75 -6.45 17.18
CA GLN A 705 -22.37 -5.03 17.22
C GLN A 705 -23.20 -4.19 16.24
N ASP A 706 -23.39 -4.67 15.01
CA ASP A 706 -24.17 -3.94 13.98
C ASP A 706 -25.66 -3.76 14.37
N LEU A 707 -26.24 -4.78 15.01
CA LEU A 707 -27.65 -4.81 15.35
C LEU A 707 -27.94 -4.34 16.78
N GLY A 708 -26.91 -4.17 17.62
CA GLY A 708 -27.08 -3.83 19.03
C GLY A 708 -27.74 -4.94 19.86
N ILE A 709 -27.57 -6.22 19.48
CA ILE A 709 -28.15 -7.41 20.13
C ILE A 709 -27.05 -8.24 20.83
N SER A 710 -27.46 -9.23 21.62
CA SER A 710 -26.49 -10.14 22.22
C SER A 710 -25.81 -11.05 21.19
N ARG A 711 -24.59 -11.51 21.50
CA ARG A 711 -23.87 -12.47 20.65
C ARG A 711 -24.64 -13.78 20.46
N SER A 712 -25.39 -14.21 21.46
CA SER A 712 -26.25 -15.42 21.42
C SER A 712 -27.37 -15.25 20.40
N GLU A 713 -28.08 -14.12 20.43
CA GLU A 713 -29.15 -13.78 19.46
C GLU A 713 -28.56 -13.69 18.02
N ALA A 714 -27.42 -13.02 17.85
CA ALA A 714 -26.76 -12.95 16.56
C ALA A 714 -26.38 -14.34 16.03
N SER A 715 -25.92 -15.25 16.92
CA SER A 715 -25.61 -16.64 16.56
C SER A 715 -26.86 -17.42 16.13
N ASN A 716 -27.99 -17.20 16.81
CA ASN A 716 -29.28 -17.82 16.46
C ASN A 716 -29.76 -17.31 15.09
N TYR A 717 -29.63 -16.00 14.82
CA TYR A 717 -30.03 -15.46 13.51
C TYR A 717 -29.20 -16.05 12.37
N ILE A 718 -27.88 -16.20 12.55
CA ILE A 718 -27.04 -16.86 11.56
C ILE A 718 -27.44 -18.34 11.35
N LYS A 719 -27.77 -19.03 12.43
CA LYS A 719 -28.25 -20.42 12.37
C LYS A 719 -29.55 -20.53 11.57
N HIS A 720 -30.57 -19.73 11.91
CA HIS A 720 -31.86 -19.72 11.20
C HIS A 720 -31.71 -19.32 9.74
N TYR A 721 -30.80 -18.38 9.44
CA TYR A 721 -30.46 -18.03 8.05
C TYR A 721 -29.98 -19.24 7.25
N PHE A 722 -29.02 -20.02 7.80
CA PHE A 722 -28.51 -21.21 7.10
C PHE A 722 -29.52 -22.39 7.08
N GLU A 723 -30.44 -22.42 7.97
CA GLU A 723 -31.60 -23.37 7.92
C GLU A 723 -32.56 -22.98 6.78
N ALA A 724 -32.80 -21.68 6.61
CA ALA A 724 -33.66 -21.16 5.54
C ALA A 724 -33.00 -21.19 4.16
N CYS A 725 -31.66 -21.04 4.11
CA CYS A 725 -30.86 -21.02 2.87
C CYS A 725 -29.79 -22.12 2.87
N PRO A 726 -30.16 -23.42 2.84
CA PRO A 726 -29.21 -24.53 2.94
C PRO A 726 -28.20 -24.57 1.78
N GLY A 727 -28.61 -24.16 0.57
CA GLY A 727 -27.71 -24.08 -0.59
C GLY A 727 -26.58 -23.08 -0.40
N VAL A 728 -26.82 -21.96 0.31
CA VAL A 728 -25.80 -20.98 0.64
C VAL A 728 -24.76 -21.58 1.62
N LYS A 729 -25.25 -22.33 2.64
CA LYS A 729 -24.37 -23.01 3.59
C LYS A 729 -23.46 -24.02 2.88
N ASP A 730 -24.06 -24.94 2.11
CA ASP A 730 -23.34 -25.99 1.41
C ASP A 730 -22.29 -25.42 0.43
N TRP A 731 -22.64 -24.37 -0.29
CA TRP A 731 -21.71 -23.66 -1.17
C TRP A 731 -20.55 -23.04 -0.39
N SER A 732 -20.82 -22.36 0.72
CA SER A 732 -19.80 -21.72 1.56
C SER A 732 -18.80 -22.76 2.10
N GLU A 733 -19.29 -23.87 2.67
CA GLU A 733 -18.45 -24.95 3.20
C GLU A 733 -17.59 -25.61 2.12
N ARG A 734 -18.17 -25.90 0.95
CA ARG A 734 -17.42 -26.43 -0.21
C ARG A 734 -16.34 -25.46 -0.68
N THR A 735 -16.66 -24.17 -0.79
CA THR A 735 -15.72 -23.14 -1.24
C THR A 735 -14.51 -23.05 -0.31
N VAL A 736 -14.72 -23.08 1.01
CA VAL A 736 -13.63 -23.08 2.00
C VAL A 736 -12.82 -24.37 1.92
N ALA A 737 -13.47 -25.53 1.76
CA ALA A 737 -12.77 -26.81 1.63
C ALA A 737 -11.89 -26.88 0.36
N GLU A 738 -12.40 -26.41 -0.76
CA GLU A 738 -11.65 -26.30 -2.02
C GLU A 738 -10.49 -25.30 -1.91
N ALA A 739 -10.73 -24.14 -1.28
CA ALA A 739 -9.69 -23.14 -1.04
C ALA A 739 -8.54 -23.71 -0.17
N LYS A 740 -8.84 -24.49 0.87
CA LYS A 740 -7.83 -25.16 1.69
C LYS A 740 -7.00 -26.19 0.90
N ARG A 741 -7.63 -26.89 -0.05
CA ARG A 741 -6.96 -27.87 -0.90
C ARG A 741 -6.02 -27.23 -1.92
N HIS A 742 -6.43 -26.12 -2.52
CA HIS A 742 -5.75 -25.51 -3.65
C HIS A 742 -4.88 -24.27 -3.27
N GLY A 743 -5.06 -23.70 -2.08
CA GLY A 743 -4.38 -22.47 -1.64
C GLY A 743 -4.93 -21.18 -2.26
N PHE A 744 -6.03 -21.28 -3.03
CA PHE A 744 -6.68 -20.11 -3.66
C PHE A 744 -8.18 -20.34 -3.86
N VAL A 745 -8.89 -19.23 -4.12
CA VAL A 745 -10.28 -19.25 -4.62
C VAL A 745 -10.36 -18.63 -6.00
N ARG A 746 -11.46 -18.91 -6.71
CA ARG A 746 -11.74 -18.35 -8.05
C ARG A 746 -13.11 -17.68 -8.09
N THR A 747 -13.22 -16.63 -8.91
CA THR A 747 -14.52 -16.15 -9.39
C THR A 747 -15.04 -17.07 -10.48
N PHE A 748 -16.31 -16.90 -10.86
CA PHE A 748 -16.92 -17.70 -11.95
C PHE A 748 -16.33 -17.37 -13.34
N THR A 749 -15.65 -16.21 -13.51
CA THR A 749 -14.92 -15.87 -14.73
C THR A 749 -13.50 -16.44 -14.77
N GLY A 750 -12.99 -16.91 -13.62
CA GLY A 750 -11.68 -17.56 -13.50
C GLY A 750 -10.60 -16.76 -12.77
N ARG A 751 -10.86 -15.53 -12.33
CA ARG A 751 -9.91 -14.74 -11.53
C ARG A 751 -9.55 -15.48 -10.25
N ARG A 752 -8.25 -15.56 -9.94
CA ARG A 752 -7.75 -16.21 -8.72
C ARG A 752 -7.38 -15.19 -7.65
N ARG A 753 -7.65 -15.57 -6.40
CA ARG A 753 -7.06 -14.94 -5.22
C ARG A 753 -6.33 -15.99 -4.40
N LEU A 754 -5.04 -15.79 -4.20
CA LEU A 754 -4.22 -16.64 -3.34
C LEU A 754 -4.57 -16.38 -1.87
N LEU A 755 -4.65 -17.45 -1.06
CA LEU A 755 -5.00 -17.40 0.36
C LEU A 755 -4.06 -18.31 1.17
N PRO A 756 -2.77 -17.97 1.25
CA PRO A 756 -1.79 -18.78 1.98
C PRO A 756 -2.10 -18.92 3.47
N GLU A 757 -2.83 -17.94 4.05
CA GLU A 757 -3.19 -17.94 5.47
C GLU A 757 -4.25 -19.01 5.85
N LEU A 758 -4.85 -19.71 4.89
CA LEU A 758 -5.77 -20.84 5.16
C LEU A 758 -5.11 -21.99 5.93
N THR A 759 -3.78 -22.12 5.81
CA THR A 759 -2.98 -23.13 6.52
C THR A 759 -2.27 -22.57 7.76
N ALA A 760 -2.48 -21.29 8.10
CA ALA A 760 -1.84 -20.65 9.25
C ALA A 760 -2.22 -21.35 10.57
N SER A 761 -1.24 -21.50 11.46
CA SER A 761 -1.46 -22.02 12.82
C SER A 761 -2.31 -21.04 13.67
N ASN A 762 -2.19 -19.73 13.41
CA ASN A 762 -2.98 -18.70 14.10
C ASN A 762 -4.45 -18.75 13.68
N PRO A 763 -5.40 -19.02 14.62
CA PRO A 763 -6.83 -19.12 14.32
C PRO A 763 -7.46 -17.84 13.78
N HIS A 764 -6.92 -16.66 14.15
CA HIS A 764 -7.43 -15.37 13.66
C HIS A 764 -7.10 -15.17 12.18
N LEU A 765 -5.84 -15.47 11.77
CA LEU A 765 -5.41 -15.39 10.38
C LEU A 765 -6.17 -16.41 9.52
N ARG A 766 -6.27 -17.66 10.00
CA ARG A 766 -7.02 -18.71 9.30
C ARG A 766 -8.49 -18.34 9.14
N GLY A 767 -9.16 -17.85 10.21
CA GLY A 767 -10.55 -17.39 10.13
C GLY A 767 -10.74 -16.18 9.21
N PHE A 768 -9.75 -15.28 9.10
CA PHE A 768 -9.77 -14.20 8.12
C PHE A 768 -9.72 -14.75 6.68
N ALA A 769 -8.82 -15.71 6.41
CA ALA A 769 -8.67 -16.32 5.09
C ALA A 769 -9.91 -17.16 4.69
N GLU A 770 -10.56 -17.85 5.63
CA GLU A 770 -11.82 -18.58 5.38
C GLU A 770 -12.95 -17.62 4.97
N ARG A 771 -13.07 -16.48 5.65
CA ARG A 771 -14.02 -15.42 5.25
C ARG A 771 -13.70 -14.84 3.89
N ALA A 772 -12.42 -14.58 3.60
CA ALA A 772 -11.97 -14.10 2.31
C ALA A 772 -12.26 -15.12 1.18
N ALA A 773 -12.19 -16.42 1.49
CA ALA A 773 -12.52 -17.49 0.55
C ALA A 773 -14.00 -17.46 0.12
N VAL A 774 -14.93 -17.19 1.05
CA VAL A 774 -16.36 -17.07 0.74
C VAL A 774 -16.68 -15.75 0.04
N ASN A 775 -16.09 -14.67 0.51
CA ASN A 775 -16.39 -13.32 0.02
C ASN A 775 -15.85 -13.07 -1.40
N THR A 776 -14.64 -13.55 -1.71
CA THR A 776 -13.98 -13.25 -2.98
C THR A 776 -14.76 -13.68 -4.23
N PRO A 777 -15.35 -14.89 -4.33
CA PRO A 777 -16.15 -15.27 -5.51
C PRO A 777 -17.37 -14.38 -5.73
N VAL A 778 -18.00 -13.90 -4.65
CA VAL A 778 -19.18 -13.02 -4.72
C VAL A 778 -18.78 -11.61 -5.13
N GLN A 779 -17.92 -10.94 -4.36
CA GLN A 779 -17.50 -9.56 -4.67
C GLN A 779 -16.73 -9.46 -5.97
N GLY A 780 -15.87 -10.44 -6.26
CA GLY A 780 -15.11 -10.49 -7.51
C GLY A 780 -16.04 -10.68 -8.70
N GLY A 781 -17.00 -11.59 -8.59
CA GLY A 781 -18.02 -11.81 -9.62
C GLY A 781 -18.85 -10.55 -9.90
N SER A 782 -19.28 -9.83 -8.86
CA SER A 782 -19.96 -8.55 -9.00
C SER A 782 -19.10 -7.50 -9.71
N ALA A 783 -17.83 -7.39 -9.33
CA ALA A 783 -16.90 -6.45 -9.97
C ALA A 783 -16.66 -6.78 -11.46
N GLU A 784 -16.58 -8.06 -11.80
CA GLU A 784 -16.39 -8.52 -13.18
C GLU A 784 -17.63 -8.28 -14.06
N ILE A 785 -18.83 -8.42 -13.50
CA ILE A 785 -20.07 -8.04 -14.18
C ILE A 785 -20.07 -6.54 -14.52
N ILE A 786 -19.72 -5.68 -13.55
CA ILE A 786 -19.65 -4.23 -13.77
C ILE A 786 -18.60 -3.88 -14.83
N LYS A 787 -17.42 -4.47 -14.78
CA LYS A 787 -16.36 -4.29 -15.78
C LYS A 787 -16.84 -4.67 -17.17
N LYS A 788 -17.53 -5.80 -17.29
CA LYS A 788 -18.09 -6.26 -18.56
C LYS A 788 -19.16 -5.32 -19.08
N ALA A 789 -20.03 -4.80 -18.20
CA ALA A 789 -21.02 -3.77 -18.54
C ALA A 789 -20.33 -2.48 -19.05
N MET A 790 -19.28 -2.02 -18.37
CA MET A 790 -18.50 -0.84 -18.80
C MET A 790 -17.94 -1.02 -20.22
N ILE A 791 -17.39 -2.19 -20.53
CA ILE A 791 -16.86 -2.52 -21.86
C ILE A 791 -18.01 -2.53 -22.89
N GLY A 792 -19.14 -3.17 -22.57
CA GLY A 792 -20.32 -3.23 -23.44
C GLY A 792 -20.87 -1.84 -23.76
N VAL A 793 -21.12 -1.03 -22.71
CA VAL A 793 -21.58 0.34 -22.86
C VAL A 793 -20.58 1.18 -23.67
N SER A 794 -19.27 1.09 -23.38
CA SER A 794 -18.24 1.84 -24.10
C SER A 794 -18.23 1.50 -25.60
N ARG A 795 -18.37 0.22 -25.97
CA ARG A 795 -18.45 -0.20 -27.38
C ARG A 795 -19.68 0.39 -28.12
N ARG A 796 -20.82 0.46 -27.43
CA ARG A 796 -22.04 1.01 -27.98
C ARG A 796 -22.02 2.53 -28.11
N LEU A 797 -21.29 3.19 -27.20
CA LEU A 797 -21.09 4.65 -27.18
C LEU A 797 -19.93 5.12 -28.06
N LYS A 798 -19.30 4.22 -28.80
CA LYS A 798 -18.16 4.57 -29.67
C LYS A 798 -18.48 5.73 -30.60
N GLY A 799 -17.65 6.79 -30.56
CA GLY A 799 -17.85 7.99 -31.37
C GLY A 799 -18.96 8.93 -30.90
N SER A 800 -19.67 8.60 -29.80
CA SER A 800 -20.69 9.50 -29.23
C SER A 800 -20.04 10.79 -28.71
N ARG A 801 -20.73 11.92 -28.99
CA ARG A 801 -20.41 13.26 -28.45
C ARG A 801 -21.45 13.74 -27.43
N ASP A 802 -22.43 12.89 -27.12
CA ASP A 802 -23.61 13.23 -26.32
C ASP A 802 -23.78 12.40 -25.06
N VAL A 803 -23.02 11.28 -24.92
CA VAL A 803 -23.07 10.39 -23.75
C VAL A 803 -21.66 10.00 -23.35
N PHE A 804 -21.31 10.26 -22.09
CA PHE A 804 -19.97 10.01 -21.56
C PHE A 804 -20.04 9.26 -20.24
N MET A 805 -19.34 8.14 -20.11
CA MET A 805 -19.10 7.47 -18.84
C MET A 805 -18.07 8.27 -18.05
N LEU A 806 -18.38 8.65 -16.79
CA LEU A 806 -17.54 9.50 -15.95
C LEU A 806 -16.96 8.75 -14.75
N LEU A 807 -17.83 8.09 -13.97
CA LEU A 807 -17.43 7.45 -12.70
C LEU A 807 -17.95 6.02 -12.62
N GLN A 808 -17.19 5.21 -11.94
CA GLN A 808 -17.58 3.92 -11.39
C GLN A 808 -17.42 4.00 -9.86
N VAL A 809 -18.52 3.81 -9.11
CA VAL A 809 -18.56 3.92 -7.65
C VAL A 809 -19.36 2.76 -7.07
N HIS A 810 -18.70 1.82 -6.40
CA HIS A 810 -19.29 0.57 -5.90
C HIS A 810 -20.01 -0.21 -7.02
N ASP A 811 -21.35 -0.23 -7.02
CA ASP A 811 -22.19 -0.94 -7.97
C ASP A 811 -22.85 0.03 -9.00
N GLU A 812 -22.45 1.30 -8.97
CA GLU A 812 -23.00 2.42 -9.73
C GLU A 812 -22.07 2.86 -10.87
N LEU A 813 -22.63 3.13 -12.05
CA LEU A 813 -22.00 3.85 -13.15
C LEU A 813 -22.67 5.22 -13.32
N VAL A 814 -21.87 6.29 -13.37
CA VAL A 814 -22.36 7.66 -13.56
C VAL A 814 -21.96 8.17 -14.94
N PHE A 815 -22.92 8.70 -15.64
CA PHE A 815 -22.78 9.24 -17.01
C PHE A 815 -23.16 10.72 -17.05
N GLU A 816 -22.56 11.44 -17.98
CA GLU A 816 -22.99 12.77 -18.42
C GLU A 816 -23.67 12.63 -19.77
N VAL A 817 -24.94 12.99 -19.85
CA VAL A 817 -25.80 12.73 -21.03
C VAL A 817 -26.45 14.03 -21.47
N LYS A 818 -26.39 14.32 -22.78
CA LYS A 818 -27.11 15.46 -23.38
C LYS A 818 -28.61 15.27 -23.21
N ARG A 819 -29.31 16.30 -22.74
CA ARG A 819 -30.73 16.20 -22.33
C ARG A 819 -31.62 15.55 -23.41
N GLU A 820 -31.43 15.92 -24.68
CA GLU A 820 -32.23 15.42 -25.81
C GLU A 820 -32.04 13.92 -26.09
N HIS A 821 -30.88 13.35 -25.69
CA HIS A 821 -30.55 11.92 -25.89
C HIS A 821 -30.74 11.07 -24.61
N LEU A 822 -31.27 11.65 -23.54
CA LEU A 822 -31.38 10.96 -22.23
C LEU A 822 -32.14 9.63 -22.31
N LYS A 823 -33.29 9.61 -22.99
CA LYS A 823 -34.14 8.42 -23.07
C LYS A 823 -33.47 7.26 -23.82
N GLU A 824 -32.80 7.57 -24.92
CA GLU A 824 -32.08 6.59 -25.74
C GLU A 824 -30.87 6.06 -24.99
N ALA A 825 -30.07 6.95 -24.43
CA ALA A 825 -28.89 6.60 -23.59
C ALA A 825 -29.28 5.73 -22.39
N ALA A 826 -30.34 6.08 -21.69
CA ALA A 826 -30.85 5.34 -20.54
C ALA A 826 -31.26 3.91 -20.90
N ARG A 827 -31.97 3.72 -22.03
CA ARG A 827 -32.33 2.38 -22.54
C ARG A 827 -31.12 1.55 -22.90
N LEU A 828 -30.15 2.13 -23.62
CA LEU A 828 -28.91 1.48 -24.01
C LEU A 828 -28.11 1.04 -22.77
N ILE A 829 -27.86 1.96 -21.86
CA ILE A 829 -27.03 1.70 -20.65
C ILE A 829 -27.69 0.62 -19.79
N LYS A 830 -29.02 0.73 -19.55
CA LYS A 830 -29.75 -0.28 -18.78
C LYS A 830 -29.67 -1.65 -19.46
N HIS A 831 -29.86 -1.74 -20.75
CA HIS A 831 -29.76 -2.99 -21.49
C HIS A 831 -28.39 -3.63 -21.39
N GLU A 832 -27.29 -2.88 -21.64
CA GLU A 832 -25.94 -3.40 -21.57
C GLU A 832 -25.57 -3.84 -20.13
N MET A 833 -26.07 -3.15 -19.10
CA MET A 833 -25.87 -3.57 -17.71
C MET A 833 -26.65 -4.84 -17.38
N GLU A 834 -27.92 -4.93 -17.75
CA GLU A 834 -28.76 -6.10 -17.41
C GLU A 834 -28.40 -7.35 -18.22
N THR A 835 -27.73 -7.21 -19.35
CA THR A 835 -27.30 -8.31 -20.24
C THR A 835 -25.78 -8.59 -20.14
N ALA A 836 -25.05 -7.88 -19.29
CA ALA A 836 -23.59 -8.02 -19.17
C ALA A 836 -23.14 -9.45 -18.87
N TYR A 837 -23.92 -10.19 -18.09
CA TYR A 837 -23.65 -11.58 -17.77
C TYR A 837 -24.95 -12.38 -17.55
N SER A 838 -24.96 -13.67 -17.97
CA SER A 838 -26.11 -14.56 -17.76
C SER A 838 -25.99 -15.28 -16.42
N LEU A 839 -26.68 -14.78 -15.41
CA LEU A 839 -26.80 -15.44 -14.11
C LEU A 839 -28.03 -16.36 -14.05
N ALA A 840 -28.13 -17.18 -13.01
CA ALA A 840 -29.33 -17.97 -12.70
C ALA A 840 -30.54 -17.09 -12.33
N VAL A 841 -30.31 -15.82 -12.04
CA VAL A 841 -31.30 -14.80 -11.67
C VAL A 841 -31.09 -13.54 -12.55
N PRO A 842 -32.14 -12.75 -12.82
CA PRO A 842 -31.98 -11.54 -13.65
C PRO A 842 -31.05 -10.52 -12.98
N LEU A 843 -30.20 -9.85 -13.77
CA LEU A 843 -29.56 -8.61 -13.37
C LEU A 843 -30.56 -7.47 -13.54
N VAL A 844 -30.57 -6.52 -12.59
CA VAL A 844 -31.48 -5.38 -12.60
C VAL A 844 -30.69 -4.11 -12.34
N ALA A 845 -30.77 -3.13 -13.25
CA ALA A 845 -30.17 -1.80 -13.11
C ALA A 845 -31.27 -0.75 -12.87
N GLU A 846 -31.14 -0.02 -11.77
CA GLU A 846 -31.99 1.13 -11.44
C GLU A 846 -31.38 2.40 -12.01
N LEU A 847 -32.21 3.24 -12.64
CA LEU A 847 -31.78 4.50 -13.23
C LEU A 847 -32.26 5.68 -12.40
N LYS A 848 -31.36 6.69 -12.27
CA LYS A 848 -31.68 8.00 -11.69
C LYS A 848 -31.05 9.09 -12.57
N THR A 849 -31.71 10.24 -12.65
CA THR A 849 -31.19 11.40 -13.39
C THR A 849 -31.37 12.68 -12.61
N GLY A 850 -30.47 13.63 -12.80
CA GLY A 850 -30.54 14.91 -12.12
C GLY A 850 -29.47 15.89 -12.61
N PRO A 851 -29.52 17.14 -12.16
CA PRO A 851 -28.55 18.18 -12.51
C PRO A 851 -27.19 17.97 -11.82
N ASN A 852 -27.17 17.27 -10.70
CA ASN A 852 -25.97 16.94 -9.90
C ASN A 852 -26.13 15.57 -9.25
N TRP A 853 -25.06 15.04 -8.65
CA TRP A 853 -25.02 13.68 -8.11
C TRP A 853 -25.82 13.47 -6.81
N ARG A 854 -26.24 14.54 -6.11
CA ARG A 854 -27.16 14.48 -4.97
C ARG A 854 -28.63 14.46 -5.41
N ASP A 855 -29.00 15.46 -6.22
CA ASP A 855 -30.39 15.74 -6.58
C ASP A 855 -30.80 14.91 -7.81
N MET A 856 -30.75 13.59 -7.66
CA MET A 856 -31.14 12.62 -8.67
C MET A 856 -32.46 11.95 -8.32
N GLU A 857 -33.37 11.92 -9.29
CA GLU A 857 -34.68 11.27 -9.18
C GLU A 857 -34.71 9.96 -9.97
N LYS A 858 -35.54 9.00 -9.54
CA LYS A 858 -35.79 7.78 -10.29
C LYS A 858 -36.25 8.08 -11.72
N TYR A 859 -35.58 7.44 -12.67
CA TYR A 859 -35.90 7.58 -14.07
C TYR A 859 -36.53 6.29 -14.60
N ALA A 860 -37.86 6.34 -14.87
CA ALA A 860 -38.60 5.25 -15.49
C ALA A 860 -38.51 5.35 -17.03
N LEU A 861 -38.24 4.22 -17.70
CA LEU A 861 -38.13 4.11 -19.16
C LEU A 861 -39.49 3.85 -19.83
#